data_25b3bc839e2ba96db5019d734d1d8dfb
#
_entry.id   25b3bc839e2ba96db5019d734d1d8dfb
#
_cell.length_a   1.000
_cell.length_b   1.000
_cell.length_c   1.000
_cell.angle_alpha   90.00
_cell.angle_beta   90.00
_cell.angle_gamma   90.00
#
_symmetry.space_group_name_H-M   'P 1'
#
loop_
_entity.id
_entity.type
_entity.pdbx_description
1 polymer ?
#
loop_
_entity_poly.entity_id
_entity_poly.type
_entity_poly.pdbx_seq_one_letter_code
_entity_poly.pdbx_strand_id
1 'polypeptide(L)'
;MRLSGLEPLILNENSNFINIGERTNVAGSRKFLRLIQEEKFDEAIAIARHQVDGGAQIVDINMDDGLIDGKEAMVRFLNLIASEPDICRVPMMIDSSKWEIIEAGLQVVQGKCVVNSISLKEGEEKFIWEATQIKRYGAAVIVMAFDEVGQADNYERRIEIAKRSYDVLVNKVGFPSEDIIFDLNIFPVATGMEEHRRNAVDFIEATKWVRENLENVSVSGGVSNVSFSFRGNNGVREAMHSVFLYYAIQAGMNMGIVNPALLEVYDDIPKDLLEHIEDVILDRRADATERLLDFAETVKGSKKEKTVDLSWREQSLQDRITHALVKGIDAFIIEDVETARQVADKPIDVIEGNLMIGMNVVGDLFGAGKMFLPQVVKSARVMKKAVGYLNPFIEAEKGEEQKALGKILMATVKGDVHDIGKNIVSVVLGCNNYEIVDLGVMVPPEKIIEAAKREQVDAIGLSGLITPSLDEMVYLAKEMERQNFDLPLLIGGATTSKAHTAVKIDTQYKNAVVHVNDASRAVTVVGDLLNKKTSNDYVIKLKKEYDEFRTKFLKRGKEKSYLSIEEARKRKYKIDWKTSEIIKPKELGIQTLEQLSLKELVPYIDWSPFFRSWDLHGKFPAILTDEVVGEQASIMYEEAQQMIEEIIAKQLLKPKAIFGLFEANTINEDDISIQKKGEEVAVFRTLRQQLKKREGIPNLALSDFIAPKTSNKTDYMGAFCVAIFGAQELADSYRAKEDDYNGIMAQAIADRFAEAFAEYLHKQIRTKHWGYASSEVLSNDDLIKESYKGIRPAPGYPACPDHLEKETIWNLLDVENQIGVKLTESLAMWPAAAVSGYYFANKEAKYFGLGKITDDQVTAYSKRKSITKEKARKWLHPILAEV
;
A
#
# COMPACT_ATOMS: atom_id res chain seq x y z
N MET A 1 9.45 27.26 10.74
CA MET A 1 10.16 26.67 9.57
C MET A 1 9.16 26.30 8.48
N ARG A 2 9.54 26.43 7.20
CA ARG A 2 8.73 26.00 6.05
C ARG A 2 9.61 25.20 5.09
N LEU A 3 9.25 23.96 4.88
CA LEU A 3 9.92 23.06 3.94
C LEU A 3 8.92 22.62 2.87
N SER A 4 9.37 22.02 1.79
CA SER A 4 8.47 21.47 0.76
C SER A 4 9.15 20.40 -0.09
N GLY A 5 8.40 19.33 -0.34
CA GLY A 5 8.51 18.55 -1.56
C GLY A 5 7.51 19.09 -2.58
N LEU A 6 6.65 18.25 -3.14
CA LEU A 6 5.46 18.70 -3.88
C LEU A 6 4.39 19.30 -2.96
N GLU A 7 4.36 18.87 -1.70
CA GLU A 7 3.47 19.39 -0.66
C GLU A 7 4.28 20.24 0.33
N PRO A 8 3.68 21.31 0.90
CA PRO A 8 4.34 22.11 1.91
C PRO A 8 4.34 21.38 3.26
N LEU A 9 5.47 21.39 3.96
CA LEU A 9 5.61 21.03 5.36
C LEU A 9 5.86 22.29 6.18
N ILE A 10 4.87 22.69 6.98
CA ILE A 10 4.94 23.92 7.78
C ILE A 10 5.03 23.55 9.25
N LEU A 11 6.13 23.92 9.90
CA LEU A 11 6.35 23.76 11.33
C LEU A 11 6.02 25.05 12.06
N ASN A 12 5.14 24.94 13.04
CA ASN A 12 4.77 26.00 13.97
C ASN A 12 4.68 25.42 15.39
N GLU A 13 4.33 26.25 16.35
CA GLU A 13 4.26 25.86 17.79
C GLU A 13 3.26 24.73 18.08
N ASN A 14 2.27 24.53 17.21
CA ASN A 14 1.24 23.50 17.36
C ASN A 14 1.52 22.26 16.47
N SER A 15 2.67 22.19 15.80
CA SER A 15 3.02 21.05 14.95
C SER A 15 3.43 19.86 15.82
N ASN A 16 3.00 18.68 15.40
CA ASN A 16 3.47 17.43 15.99
C ASN A 16 4.96 17.21 15.70
N PHE A 17 5.56 16.27 16.41
CA PHE A 17 6.95 15.84 16.19
C PHE A 17 7.14 15.35 14.74
N ILE A 18 8.24 15.77 14.10
CA ILE A 18 8.56 15.44 12.71
C ILE A 18 9.49 14.23 12.66
N ASN A 19 9.04 13.17 12.05
CA ASN A 19 9.83 11.97 11.80
C ASN A 19 10.65 12.13 10.50
N ILE A 20 11.97 11.99 10.60
CA ILE A 20 12.90 11.97 9.47
C ILE A 20 13.31 10.51 9.23
N GLY A 21 12.95 9.96 8.07
CA GLY A 21 13.24 8.57 7.73
C GLY A 21 14.72 8.35 7.45
N GLU A 22 15.34 7.36 8.11
CA GLU A 22 16.80 7.09 8.09
C GLU A 22 17.24 5.92 7.18
N ARG A 23 16.32 5.26 6.46
CA ARG A 23 16.63 3.99 5.76
C ARG A 23 17.25 4.16 4.38
N THR A 24 17.19 5.34 3.79
CA THR A 24 17.84 5.72 2.52
C THR A 24 19.27 6.26 2.73
N ASN A 25 19.96 5.68 3.71
CA ASN A 25 21.31 6.04 4.10
C ASN A 25 22.23 4.83 3.92
N VAL A 26 23.25 4.93 3.03
CA VAL A 26 24.18 3.83 2.72
C VAL A 26 25.04 3.43 3.91
N ALA A 27 25.36 4.38 4.81
CA ALA A 27 26.12 4.09 6.04
C ALA A 27 25.28 3.37 7.09
N GLY A 28 23.95 3.68 7.16
CA GLY A 28 23.02 3.11 8.13
C GLY A 28 22.30 1.85 7.68
N SER A 29 22.15 1.61 6.38
CA SER A 29 21.36 0.51 5.80
C SER A 29 22.18 -0.34 4.83
N ARG A 30 22.64 -1.53 5.28
CA ARG A 30 23.34 -2.49 4.41
C ARG A 30 22.51 -2.93 3.19
N LYS A 31 21.19 -2.99 3.33
CA LYS A 31 20.29 -3.32 2.23
C LYS A 31 20.30 -2.21 1.18
N PHE A 32 20.18 -0.95 1.62
CA PHE A 32 20.19 0.20 0.72
C PHE A 32 21.54 0.34 0.01
N LEU A 33 22.67 0.24 0.76
CA LEU A 33 24.01 0.24 0.18
C LEU A 33 24.16 -0.80 -0.94
N ARG A 34 23.78 -2.05 -0.70
CA ARG A 34 23.85 -3.12 -1.70
C ARG A 34 23.03 -2.80 -2.95
N LEU A 35 21.83 -2.24 -2.79
CA LEU A 35 20.99 -1.88 -3.93
C LEU A 35 21.60 -0.78 -4.79
N ILE A 36 22.24 0.23 -4.16
CA ILE A 36 22.94 1.29 -4.88
C ILE A 36 24.18 0.73 -5.60
N GLN A 37 24.98 -0.13 -4.96
CA GLN A 37 26.16 -0.77 -5.55
C GLN A 37 25.79 -1.69 -6.74
N GLU A 38 24.65 -2.38 -6.66
CA GLU A 38 24.14 -3.25 -7.72
C GLU A 38 23.33 -2.49 -8.80
N GLU A 39 23.27 -1.16 -8.72
CA GLU A 39 22.47 -0.27 -9.59
C GLU A 39 20.96 -0.60 -9.63
N LYS A 40 20.43 -1.23 -8.60
CA LYS A 40 19.01 -1.59 -8.44
C LYS A 40 18.20 -0.40 -7.89
N PHE A 41 18.19 0.69 -8.61
CA PHE A 41 17.55 1.93 -8.16
C PHE A 41 16.05 1.81 -7.96
N ASP A 42 15.35 0.98 -8.74
CA ASP A 42 13.90 0.75 -8.57
C ASP A 42 13.57 0.12 -7.20
N GLU A 43 14.40 -0.84 -6.75
CA GLU A 43 14.27 -1.42 -5.42
C GLU A 43 14.72 -0.44 -4.31
N ALA A 44 15.69 0.41 -4.59
CA ALA A 44 16.13 1.45 -3.66
C ALA A 44 15.06 2.54 -3.46
N ILE A 45 14.35 2.93 -4.53
CA ILE A 45 13.19 3.84 -4.48
C ILE A 45 12.06 3.26 -3.63
N ALA A 46 11.82 1.95 -3.70
CA ALA A 46 10.83 1.29 -2.86
C ALA A 46 11.13 1.46 -1.35
N ILE A 47 12.41 1.57 -0.95
CA ILE A 47 12.78 1.87 0.44
C ILE A 47 12.38 3.30 0.82
N ALA A 48 12.58 4.28 -0.06
CA ALA A 48 12.14 5.66 0.17
C ALA A 48 10.61 5.74 0.28
N ARG A 49 9.88 5.06 -0.62
CA ARG A 49 8.43 4.98 -0.59
C ARG A 49 7.93 4.39 0.74
N HIS A 50 8.53 3.30 1.17
CA HIS A 50 8.14 2.64 2.41
C HIS A 50 8.29 3.53 3.65
N GLN A 51 9.30 4.41 3.69
CA GLN A 51 9.47 5.37 4.78
C GLN A 51 8.36 6.42 4.78
N VAL A 52 8.00 6.95 3.60
CA VAL A 52 6.92 7.93 3.47
C VAL A 52 5.55 7.31 3.81
N ASP A 53 5.31 6.08 3.37
CA ASP A 53 4.10 5.31 3.71
C ASP A 53 4.04 4.99 5.20
N GLY A 54 5.20 4.75 5.84
CA GLY A 54 5.35 4.53 7.28
C GLY A 54 5.25 5.81 8.14
N GLY A 55 4.97 6.97 7.52
CA GLY A 55 4.75 8.23 8.24
C GLY A 55 5.96 9.15 8.34
N ALA A 56 7.06 8.89 7.63
CA ALA A 56 8.16 9.84 7.54
C ALA A 56 7.70 11.13 6.81
N GLN A 57 7.93 12.26 7.43
CA GLN A 57 7.55 13.58 6.91
C GLN A 57 8.73 14.28 6.20
N ILE A 58 9.94 13.75 6.36
CA ILE A 58 11.16 14.11 5.64
C ILE A 58 11.90 12.80 5.36
N VAL A 59 12.57 12.67 4.22
CA VAL A 59 13.39 11.50 3.88
C VAL A 59 14.84 11.90 3.82
N ASP A 60 15.68 11.31 4.70
CA ASP A 60 17.13 11.47 4.72
C ASP A 60 17.79 10.58 3.67
N ILE A 61 18.67 11.16 2.84
CA ILE A 61 19.36 10.48 1.75
C ILE A 61 20.86 10.68 1.90
N ASN A 62 21.58 9.59 2.16
CA ASN A 62 23.04 9.57 2.26
C ASN A 62 23.64 8.57 1.27
N MET A 63 24.66 9.02 0.53
CA MET A 63 25.43 8.24 -0.45
C MET A 63 26.93 8.21 -0.14
N ASP A 64 27.31 8.40 1.13
CA ASP A 64 28.71 8.42 1.58
C ASP A 64 29.24 7.00 1.81
N ASP A 65 29.72 6.36 0.75
CA ASP A 65 30.43 5.08 0.82
C ASP A 65 31.64 5.10 -0.11
N GLY A 66 32.73 4.45 0.29
CA GLY A 66 33.98 4.43 -0.47
C GLY A 66 33.96 3.58 -1.75
N LEU A 67 32.91 2.77 -1.94
CA LEU A 67 32.77 1.85 -3.08
C LEU A 67 31.76 2.35 -4.13
N ILE A 68 31.17 3.53 -3.93
CA ILE A 68 30.22 4.15 -4.86
C ILE A 68 30.67 5.58 -5.23
N ASP A 69 30.30 6.02 -6.44
CA ASP A 69 30.37 7.45 -6.77
C ASP A 69 29.18 8.17 -6.11
N GLY A 70 29.41 8.72 -4.90
CA GLY A 70 28.38 9.35 -4.12
C GLY A 70 27.70 10.53 -4.82
N LYS A 71 28.43 11.29 -5.65
CA LYS A 71 27.89 12.43 -6.40
C LYS A 71 26.93 11.95 -7.49
N GLU A 72 27.34 10.96 -8.30
CA GLU A 72 26.50 10.40 -9.35
C GLU A 72 25.28 9.68 -8.77
N ALA A 73 25.49 8.89 -7.71
CA ALA A 73 24.43 8.15 -7.03
C ALA A 73 23.37 9.10 -6.41
N MET A 74 23.80 10.20 -5.74
CA MET A 74 22.90 11.21 -5.16
C MET A 74 22.05 11.87 -6.25
N VAL A 75 22.65 12.34 -7.33
CA VAL A 75 21.95 13.00 -8.44
C VAL A 75 20.97 12.04 -9.10
N ARG A 76 21.39 10.81 -9.37
CA ARG A 76 20.57 9.78 -10.02
C ARG A 76 19.36 9.41 -9.14
N PHE A 77 19.58 9.19 -7.86
CA PHE A 77 18.53 8.80 -6.93
C PHE A 77 17.51 9.92 -6.72
N LEU A 78 17.94 11.18 -6.53
CA LEU A 78 17.06 12.33 -6.40
C LEU A 78 16.22 12.59 -7.68
N ASN A 79 16.82 12.43 -8.86
CA ASN A 79 16.08 12.53 -10.12
C ASN A 79 15.02 11.44 -10.29
N LEU A 80 15.29 10.23 -9.83
CA LEU A 80 14.32 9.14 -9.82
C LEU A 80 13.20 9.41 -8.83
N ILE A 81 13.52 9.84 -7.60
CA ILE A 81 12.52 10.24 -6.60
C ILE A 81 11.63 11.37 -7.15
N ALA A 82 12.19 12.35 -7.85
CA ALA A 82 11.42 13.47 -8.42
C ALA A 82 10.35 13.01 -9.42
N SER A 83 10.48 11.81 -10.00
CA SER A 83 9.48 11.20 -10.88
C SER A 83 8.40 10.40 -10.14
N GLU A 84 8.53 10.22 -8.81
CA GLU A 84 7.66 9.44 -7.94
C GLU A 84 6.84 10.36 -7.03
N PRO A 85 5.62 10.78 -7.40
CA PRO A 85 4.82 11.74 -6.64
C PRO A 85 4.54 11.31 -5.19
N ASP A 86 4.38 10.01 -4.96
CA ASP A 86 4.10 9.47 -3.63
C ASP A 86 5.28 9.65 -2.67
N ILE A 87 6.51 9.74 -3.19
CA ILE A 87 7.72 9.94 -2.39
C ILE A 87 8.07 11.44 -2.33
N CYS A 88 8.17 12.11 -3.49
CA CYS A 88 8.61 13.50 -3.54
C CYS A 88 7.55 14.50 -3.03
N ARG A 89 6.39 14.04 -2.55
CA ARG A 89 5.44 14.90 -1.83
C ARG A 89 6.01 15.48 -0.54
N VAL A 90 6.88 14.74 0.14
CA VAL A 90 7.59 15.22 1.34
C VAL A 90 8.94 15.85 0.98
N PRO A 91 9.46 16.80 1.79
CA PRO A 91 10.80 17.35 1.58
C PRO A 91 11.90 16.29 1.76
N MET A 92 12.98 16.44 0.98
CA MET A 92 14.16 15.60 1.09
C MET A 92 15.21 16.24 2.01
N MET A 93 15.99 15.41 2.70
CA MET A 93 17.17 15.81 3.43
C MET A 93 18.39 15.25 2.70
N ILE A 94 19.31 16.12 2.31
CA ILE A 94 20.55 15.74 1.64
C ILE A 94 21.62 15.59 2.70
N ASP A 95 22.04 14.36 2.95
CA ASP A 95 23.01 14.01 3.99
C ASP A 95 24.33 13.59 3.36
N SER A 96 25.38 14.32 3.66
CA SER A 96 26.77 13.96 3.30
C SER A 96 27.79 14.70 4.15
N SER A 97 28.95 14.05 4.36
CA SER A 97 30.15 14.66 4.93
C SER A 97 30.98 15.45 3.89
N LYS A 98 30.60 15.38 2.59
CA LYS A 98 31.35 15.98 1.48
C LYS A 98 30.51 17.04 0.79
N TRP A 99 31.01 18.26 0.76
CA TRP A 99 30.33 19.38 0.13
C TRP A 99 29.94 19.11 -1.34
N GLU A 100 30.82 18.50 -2.10
CA GLU A 100 30.58 18.18 -3.52
C GLU A 100 29.36 17.30 -3.76
N ILE A 101 29.00 16.42 -2.80
CA ILE A 101 27.81 15.57 -2.85
C ILE A 101 26.58 16.39 -2.45
N ILE A 102 26.70 17.19 -1.39
CA ILE A 102 25.64 18.12 -0.95
C ILE A 102 25.24 19.05 -2.09
N GLU A 103 26.23 19.73 -2.71
CA GLU A 103 25.97 20.68 -3.78
C GLU A 103 25.32 20.01 -5.00
N ALA A 104 25.78 18.82 -5.38
CA ALA A 104 25.18 18.07 -6.48
C ALA A 104 23.73 17.70 -6.19
N GLY A 105 23.41 17.34 -4.96
CA GLY A 105 22.04 17.10 -4.51
C GLY A 105 21.18 18.35 -4.54
N LEU A 106 21.71 19.48 -4.04
CA LEU A 106 21.03 20.79 -4.04
C LEU A 106 20.67 21.28 -5.46
N GLN A 107 21.48 20.94 -6.47
CA GLN A 107 21.24 21.34 -7.86
C GLN A 107 20.06 20.61 -8.51
N VAL A 108 19.67 19.45 -8.00
CA VAL A 108 18.63 18.59 -8.62
C VAL A 108 17.41 18.36 -7.75
N VAL A 109 17.49 18.57 -6.43
CA VAL A 109 16.37 18.38 -5.51
C VAL A 109 15.22 19.34 -5.80
N GLN A 110 13.99 18.86 -5.66
CA GLN A 110 12.78 19.65 -5.86
C GLN A 110 12.24 20.17 -4.52
N GLY A 111 11.78 21.42 -4.51
CA GLY A 111 11.21 22.06 -3.32
C GLY A 111 12.28 22.64 -2.39
N LYS A 112 11.87 22.98 -1.14
CA LYS A 112 12.78 23.47 -0.10
C LYS A 112 13.21 22.31 0.79
N CYS A 113 14.42 21.84 0.58
CA CYS A 113 15.04 20.70 1.27
C CYS A 113 15.78 21.11 2.56
N VAL A 114 16.34 20.12 3.24
CA VAL A 114 17.24 20.27 4.39
C VAL A 114 18.63 19.74 4.01
N VAL A 115 19.68 20.41 4.44
CA VAL A 115 21.07 19.91 4.34
C VAL A 115 21.50 19.33 5.68
N ASN A 116 22.02 18.13 5.70
CA ASN A 116 22.59 17.43 6.85
C ASN A 116 24.06 17.08 6.53
N SER A 117 25.05 17.70 7.09
CA SER A 117 25.07 18.78 8.06
C SER A 117 26.31 19.66 7.89
N ILE A 118 26.32 20.80 8.53
CA ILE A 118 27.53 21.64 8.68
C ILE A 118 27.94 21.75 10.16
N SER A 119 29.18 22.08 10.40
CA SER A 119 29.74 22.27 11.77
C SER A 119 30.96 23.16 11.80
N LEU A 120 31.32 23.61 12.99
CA LEU A 120 32.56 24.37 13.23
C LEU A 120 33.85 23.52 13.28
N LYS A 121 33.74 22.21 12.97
CA LYS A 121 34.86 21.24 13.03
C LYS A 121 36.10 21.70 12.24
N GLU A 122 35.89 22.24 11.05
CA GLU A 122 36.98 22.72 10.17
C GLU A 122 37.17 24.23 10.22
N GLY A 123 36.67 24.86 11.27
CA GLY A 123 36.80 26.27 11.54
C GLY A 123 35.66 27.14 11.01
N GLU A 124 35.62 28.37 11.52
CA GLU A 124 34.53 29.31 11.26
C GLU A 124 34.49 29.78 9.78
N GLU A 125 35.60 29.90 9.09
CA GLU A 125 35.65 30.39 7.70
C GLU A 125 34.91 29.40 6.77
N LYS A 126 35.20 28.10 6.92
CA LYS A 126 34.55 27.06 6.14
C LYS A 126 33.05 26.96 6.46
N PHE A 127 32.73 27.06 7.74
CA PHE A 127 31.34 27.06 8.22
C PHE A 127 30.51 28.19 7.61
N ILE A 128 31.07 29.44 7.58
CA ILE A 128 30.44 30.59 6.94
C ILE A 128 30.27 30.37 5.44
N TRP A 129 31.25 29.79 4.78
CA TRP A 129 31.23 29.54 3.35
C TRP A 129 30.13 28.54 3.02
N GLU A 130 30.09 27.37 3.68
CA GLU A 130 29.06 26.34 3.49
C GLU A 130 27.66 26.89 3.76
N ALA A 131 27.45 27.55 4.88
CA ALA A 131 26.19 28.18 5.23
C ALA A 131 25.75 29.24 4.20
N THR A 132 26.68 30.01 3.64
CA THR A 132 26.40 31.00 2.58
C THR A 132 25.92 30.30 1.31
N GLN A 133 26.52 29.16 0.92
CA GLN A 133 26.09 28.40 -0.24
C GLN A 133 24.70 27.79 -0.01
N ILE A 134 24.48 27.17 1.14
CA ILE A 134 23.17 26.57 1.50
C ILE A 134 22.05 27.63 1.46
N LYS A 135 22.31 28.80 2.02
CA LYS A 135 21.39 29.95 1.98
C LYS A 135 21.06 30.35 0.54
N ARG A 136 22.03 30.37 -0.38
CA ARG A 136 21.82 30.70 -1.80
C ARG A 136 20.91 29.69 -2.48
N TYR A 137 21.00 28.40 -2.15
CA TYR A 137 20.07 27.36 -2.62
C TYR A 137 18.69 27.43 -1.95
N GLY A 138 18.55 28.18 -0.86
CA GLY A 138 17.29 28.36 -0.13
C GLY A 138 16.92 27.18 0.76
N ALA A 139 17.85 26.30 1.08
CA ALA A 139 17.63 25.13 1.94
C ALA A 139 17.70 25.49 3.43
N ALA A 140 17.05 24.70 4.28
CA ALA A 140 17.30 24.66 5.71
C ALA A 140 18.55 23.84 6.02
N VAL A 141 19.11 23.97 7.23
CA VAL A 141 20.39 23.34 7.56
C VAL A 141 20.39 22.71 8.94
N ILE A 142 20.91 21.49 9.04
CA ILE A 142 21.30 20.88 10.32
C ILE A 142 22.70 21.37 10.70
N VAL A 143 22.83 21.84 11.91
CA VAL A 143 24.08 22.31 12.52
C VAL A 143 24.46 21.36 13.64
N MET A 144 25.53 20.60 13.45
CA MET A 144 26.01 19.69 14.50
C MET A 144 26.75 20.44 15.60
N ALA A 145 26.52 20.04 16.83
CA ALA A 145 27.32 20.53 17.98
C ALA A 145 28.75 19.95 17.97
N PHE A 146 29.54 20.39 17.00
CA PHE A 146 30.90 19.94 16.73
C PHE A 146 31.78 21.13 16.32
N ASP A 147 32.87 21.38 17.07
CA ASP A 147 33.82 22.44 16.74
C ASP A 147 35.24 21.91 16.54
N GLU A 148 36.20 22.80 16.50
CA GLU A 148 37.60 22.49 16.25
C GLU A 148 38.23 21.58 17.33
N VAL A 149 37.62 21.52 18.54
CA VAL A 149 38.08 20.68 19.65
C VAL A 149 37.48 19.25 19.54
N GLY A 150 36.26 19.14 19.04
CA GLY A 150 35.57 17.85 18.91
C GLY A 150 34.07 17.96 19.04
N GLN A 151 33.40 16.80 19.00
CA GLN A 151 31.97 16.73 19.26
C GLN A 151 31.64 17.10 20.70
N ALA A 152 30.51 17.78 20.90
CA ALA A 152 30.04 18.10 22.24
C ALA A 152 29.49 16.85 22.92
N ASP A 153 30.10 16.44 24.00
CA ASP A 153 29.76 15.22 24.78
C ASP A 153 29.08 15.52 26.12
N ASN A 154 29.05 16.79 26.55
CA ASN A 154 28.41 17.23 27.78
C ASN A 154 27.52 18.46 27.54
N TYR A 155 26.73 18.83 28.56
CA TYR A 155 25.75 19.91 28.51
C TYR A 155 26.42 21.26 28.14
N GLU A 156 27.49 21.66 28.83
CA GLU A 156 28.14 22.97 28.65
C GLU A 156 28.66 23.13 27.21
N ARG A 157 29.29 22.09 26.69
CA ARG A 157 29.85 22.12 25.33
C ARG A 157 28.73 22.22 24.26
N ARG A 158 27.62 21.52 24.49
CA ARG A 158 26.45 21.56 23.55
C ARG A 158 25.89 22.97 23.43
N ILE A 159 25.67 23.67 24.54
CA ILE A 159 25.14 25.04 24.55
C ILE A 159 26.14 26.06 24.04
N GLU A 160 27.43 25.92 24.37
CA GLU A 160 28.50 26.81 23.90
C GLU A 160 28.59 26.77 22.37
N ILE A 161 28.69 25.58 21.77
CA ILE A 161 28.80 25.42 20.33
C ILE A 161 27.49 25.83 19.62
N ALA A 162 26.33 25.50 20.15
CA ALA A 162 25.05 25.92 19.59
C ALA A 162 24.91 27.43 19.55
N LYS A 163 25.24 28.11 20.65
CA LYS A 163 25.22 29.57 20.73
C LYS A 163 26.21 30.21 19.74
N ARG A 164 27.45 29.73 19.72
CA ARG A 164 28.49 30.24 18.78
C ARG A 164 28.03 30.03 17.31
N SER A 165 27.53 28.89 16.98
CA SER A 165 27.03 28.58 15.64
C SER A 165 25.86 29.48 15.25
N TYR A 166 24.88 29.67 16.16
CA TYR A 166 23.76 30.59 15.98
C TYR A 166 24.22 32.01 15.71
N ASP A 167 25.11 32.55 16.55
CA ASP A 167 25.63 33.90 16.42
C ASP A 167 26.35 34.12 15.06
N VAL A 168 27.11 33.13 14.60
CA VAL A 168 27.79 33.17 13.29
C VAL A 168 26.75 33.12 12.16
N LEU A 169 25.80 32.21 12.21
CA LEU A 169 24.80 32.03 11.16
C LEU A 169 23.90 33.26 11.02
N VAL A 170 23.35 33.76 12.13
CA VAL A 170 22.37 34.84 12.11
C VAL A 170 23.06 36.18 11.85
N ASN A 171 24.16 36.47 12.61
CA ASN A 171 24.76 37.80 12.60
C ASN A 171 25.82 38.00 11.49
N LYS A 172 26.59 36.96 11.09
CA LYS A 172 27.60 37.07 10.05
C LYS A 172 27.11 36.63 8.67
N VAL A 173 26.38 35.53 8.58
CA VAL A 173 25.84 35.00 7.31
C VAL A 173 24.49 35.62 6.98
N GLY A 174 23.72 36.07 8.00
CA GLY A 174 22.31 36.47 7.85
C GLY A 174 21.45 35.32 7.45
N PHE A 175 21.71 34.11 7.97
CA PHE A 175 20.90 32.93 7.74
C PHE A 175 19.55 33.06 8.47
N PRO A 176 18.40 32.69 7.85
CA PRO A 176 17.12 32.75 8.55
C PRO A 176 17.12 31.83 9.78
N SER A 177 16.83 32.35 10.96
CA SER A 177 16.88 31.58 12.20
C SER A 177 15.90 30.42 12.22
N GLU A 178 14.74 30.59 11.56
CA GLU A 178 13.73 29.55 11.41
C GLU A 178 14.16 28.37 10.51
N ASP A 179 15.23 28.50 9.75
CA ASP A 179 15.77 27.44 8.88
C ASP A 179 16.99 26.74 9.50
N ILE A 180 17.32 27.06 10.77
CA ILE A 180 18.40 26.42 11.53
C ILE A 180 17.83 25.27 12.38
N ILE A 181 18.44 24.10 12.26
CA ILE A 181 18.12 22.89 13.02
C ILE A 181 19.39 22.47 13.75
N PHE A 182 19.37 22.41 15.07
CA PHE A 182 20.53 21.92 15.85
C PHE A 182 20.47 20.42 16.05
N ASP A 183 21.56 19.70 15.75
CA ASP A 183 21.86 18.36 16.24
C ASP A 183 22.88 18.47 17.38
N LEU A 184 22.38 18.24 18.60
CA LEU A 184 23.18 18.37 19.83
C LEU A 184 23.95 17.09 20.17
N ASN A 185 24.08 16.16 19.25
CA ASN A 185 24.73 14.86 19.36
C ASN A 185 24.07 13.92 20.39
N ILE A 186 23.30 12.96 19.89
CA ILE A 186 22.78 11.88 20.73
C ILE A 186 23.82 10.76 20.80
N PHE A 187 24.34 10.53 21.99
CA PHE A 187 25.31 9.48 22.26
C PHE A 187 24.67 8.28 22.99
N PRO A 188 25.28 7.07 22.88
CA PRO A 188 24.81 5.89 23.58
C PRO A 188 24.80 6.08 25.10
N VAL A 189 23.80 5.50 25.76
CA VAL A 189 23.76 5.29 27.20
C VAL A 189 23.94 3.81 27.53
N ALA A 190 24.05 3.48 28.82
CA ALA A 190 24.23 2.09 29.30
C ALA A 190 25.41 1.35 28.62
N THR A 191 26.53 2.04 28.41
CA THR A 191 27.74 1.49 27.82
C THR A 191 28.66 0.80 28.86
N GLY A 192 28.34 0.93 30.12
CA GLY A 192 29.20 0.54 31.23
C GLY A 192 30.31 1.56 31.59
N MET A 193 30.41 2.67 30.85
CA MET A 193 31.37 3.77 31.15
C MET A 193 30.65 4.86 31.90
N GLU A 194 31.26 5.36 32.99
CA GLU A 194 30.64 6.35 33.87
C GLU A 194 30.44 7.69 33.17
N GLU A 195 31.36 8.08 32.31
CA GLU A 195 31.28 9.29 31.47
C GLU A 195 30.08 9.33 30.50
N HIS A 196 29.54 8.17 30.12
CA HIS A 196 28.39 8.09 29.22
C HIS A 196 27.03 8.11 29.94
N ARG A 197 26.99 8.07 31.26
CA ARG A 197 25.74 7.96 32.04
C ARG A 197 24.79 9.13 31.76
N ARG A 198 25.33 10.35 31.67
CA ARG A 198 24.56 11.58 31.49
C ARG A 198 24.26 11.93 30.03
N ASN A 199 24.74 11.16 29.05
CA ASN A 199 24.60 11.50 27.64
C ASN A 199 23.18 11.90 27.22
N ALA A 200 22.17 11.15 27.67
CA ALA A 200 20.76 11.44 27.37
C ALA A 200 20.23 12.65 28.15
N VAL A 201 20.53 12.75 29.43
CA VAL A 201 20.16 13.90 30.29
C VAL A 201 20.73 15.18 29.73
N ASP A 202 22.03 15.21 29.45
CA ASP A 202 22.72 16.39 28.93
C ASP A 202 22.18 16.82 27.55
N PHE A 203 21.75 15.89 26.72
CA PHE A 203 21.05 16.20 25.46
C PHE A 203 19.68 16.85 25.73
N ILE A 204 18.90 16.28 26.65
CA ILE A 204 17.55 16.77 26.99
C ILE A 204 17.64 18.19 27.59
N GLU A 205 18.56 18.39 28.54
CA GLU A 205 18.77 19.70 29.17
C GLU A 205 19.29 20.74 28.17
N ALA A 206 20.24 20.38 27.31
CA ALA A 206 20.74 21.26 26.25
C ALA A 206 19.65 21.59 25.21
N THR A 207 18.80 20.64 24.85
CA THR A 207 17.63 20.87 23.98
C THR A 207 16.72 21.93 24.56
N LYS A 208 16.37 21.81 25.86
CA LYS A 208 15.56 22.81 26.55
C LYS A 208 16.20 24.19 26.51
N TRP A 209 17.50 24.26 26.83
CA TRP A 209 18.25 25.54 26.83
C TRP A 209 18.25 26.17 25.43
N VAL A 210 18.54 25.42 24.36
CA VAL A 210 18.53 25.90 22.96
C VAL A 210 17.16 26.47 22.59
N ARG A 211 16.09 25.77 22.92
CA ARG A 211 14.73 26.21 22.59
C ARG A 211 14.28 27.45 23.37
N GLU A 212 14.80 27.66 24.58
CA GLU A 212 14.49 28.83 25.42
C GLU A 212 15.35 30.06 25.11
N ASN A 213 16.58 29.88 24.59
CA ASN A 213 17.54 30.95 24.44
C ASN A 213 17.91 31.33 22.99
N LEU A 214 17.65 30.48 22.00
CA LEU A 214 17.90 30.75 20.59
C LEU A 214 16.55 30.84 19.83
N GLU A 215 16.33 32.02 19.24
CA GLU A 215 15.03 32.31 18.61
C GLU A 215 14.79 31.49 17.33
N ASN A 216 13.58 30.96 17.20
CA ASN A 216 13.01 30.28 16.02
C ASN A 216 13.74 29.00 15.54
N VAL A 217 14.75 28.52 16.25
CA VAL A 217 15.48 27.30 15.83
C VAL A 217 14.72 26.02 16.15
N SER A 218 15.03 24.96 15.41
CA SER A 218 14.55 23.58 15.68
C SER A 218 15.67 22.73 16.27
N VAL A 219 15.31 21.60 16.89
CA VAL A 219 16.26 20.61 17.39
C VAL A 219 15.94 19.24 16.83
N SER A 220 16.96 18.56 16.32
CA SER A 220 16.89 17.20 15.77
C SER A 220 18.02 16.34 16.36
N GLY A 221 18.08 15.08 15.97
CA GLY A 221 19.17 14.15 16.29
C GLY A 221 18.88 12.73 15.85
N GLY A 222 19.93 11.93 15.76
CA GLY A 222 19.87 10.50 15.42
C GLY A 222 19.45 9.66 16.61
N VAL A 223 18.16 9.44 16.81
CA VAL A 223 17.56 8.79 17.98
C VAL A 223 18.09 7.37 18.21
N SER A 224 18.32 6.63 17.12
CA SER A 224 18.82 5.25 17.16
C SER A 224 20.16 5.09 17.90
N ASN A 225 20.92 6.18 18.04
CA ASN A 225 22.21 6.15 18.72
C ASN A 225 22.10 5.91 20.22
N VAL A 226 21.03 6.40 20.89
CA VAL A 226 20.85 6.28 22.35
C VAL A 226 20.90 4.83 22.83
N SER A 227 20.42 3.89 22.01
CA SER A 227 20.28 2.46 22.35
C SER A 227 21.38 1.57 21.72
N PHE A 228 22.48 2.16 21.27
CA PHE A 228 23.54 1.41 20.55
C PHE A 228 24.11 0.23 21.38
N SER A 229 24.20 0.38 22.69
CA SER A 229 24.65 -0.66 23.64
C SER A 229 23.77 -1.91 23.63
N PHE A 230 22.51 -1.81 23.20
CA PHE A 230 21.54 -2.91 23.14
C PHE A 230 21.32 -3.46 21.72
N ARG A 231 22.28 -3.30 20.80
CA ARG A 231 22.19 -3.91 19.47
C ARG A 231 21.94 -5.42 19.55
N GLY A 232 20.88 -5.89 18.86
CA GLY A 232 20.42 -7.28 18.88
C GLY A 232 19.32 -7.59 19.89
N ASN A 233 18.86 -6.59 20.67
CA ASN A 233 17.67 -6.69 21.53
C ASN A 233 16.68 -5.59 21.13
N ASN A 234 15.84 -5.87 20.12
CA ASN A 234 14.96 -4.86 19.53
C ASN A 234 13.93 -4.33 20.53
N GLY A 235 13.29 -5.18 21.36
CA GLY A 235 12.28 -4.74 22.32
C GLY A 235 12.81 -3.72 23.34
N VAL A 236 14.03 -3.91 23.86
CA VAL A 236 14.65 -2.93 24.76
C VAL A 236 15.00 -1.65 24.00
N ARG A 237 15.49 -1.76 22.75
CA ARG A 237 15.86 -0.60 21.95
C ARG A 237 14.66 0.27 21.59
N GLU A 238 13.56 -0.33 21.18
CA GLU A 238 12.30 0.34 20.84
C GLU A 238 11.76 1.11 22.04
N ALA A 239 11.72 0.46 23.21
CA ALA A 239 11.32 1.12 24.46
C ALA A 239 12.30 2.25 24.84
N MET A 240 13.63 2.09 24.67
CA MET A 240 14.60 3.17 24.91
C MET A 240 14.39 4.38 23.98
N HIS A 241 14.09 4.15 22.69
CA HIS A 241 13.80 5.25 21.76
C HIS A 241 12.55 6.01 22.19
N SER A 242 11.50 5.30 22.57
CA SER A 242 10.23 5.89 22.98
C SER A 242 10.35 6.69 24.28
N VAL A 243 11.06 6.15 25.28
CA VAL A 243 11.31 6.86 26.56
C VAL A 243 12.19 8.10 26.33
N PHE A 244 13.26 7.96 25.55
CA PHE A 244 14.13 9.10 25.23
C PHE A 244 13.36 10.22 24.53
N LEU A 245 12.59 9.87 23.48
CA LEU A 245 11.78 10.83 22.73
C LEU A 245 10.71 11.48 23.60
N TYR A 246 10.07 10.76 24.51
CA TYR A 246 9.08 11.32 25.41
C TYR A 246 9.66 12.51 26.20
N TYR A 247 10.84 12.37 26.79
CA TYR A 247 11.48 13.44 27.54
C TYR A 247 12.12 14.52 26.64
N ALA A 248 12.71 14.14 25.52
CA ALA A 248 13.34 15.08 24.59
C ALA A 248 12.30 15.99 23.91
N ILE A 249 11.11 15.45 23.54
CA ILE A 249 10.00 16.22 22.99
C ILE A 249 9.45 17.22 24.01
N GLN A 250 9.29 16.81 25.25
CA GLN A 250 8.90 17.73 26.34
C GLN A 250 9.91 18.86 26.57
N ALA A 251 11.20 18.58 26.33
CA ALA A 251 12.26 19.60 26.39
C ALA A 251 12.30 20.50 25.15
N GLY A 252 11.50 20.21 24.09
CA GLY A 252 11.37 21.02 22.90
C GLY A 252 12.02 20.45 21.62
N MET A 253 12.51 19.20 21.63
CA MET A 253 12.92 18.50 20.40
C MET A 253 11.71 18.33 19.50
N ASN A 254 11.77 18.84 18.27
CA ASN A 254 10.62 18.85 17.36
C ASN A 254 10.84 18.06 16.07
N MET A 255 12.03 17.50 15.87
CA MET A 255 12.38 16.61 14.77
C MET A 255 13.26 15.47 15.28
N GLY A 256 13.29 14.34 14.58
CA GLY A 256 14.21 13.25 14.89
C GLY A 256 14.44 12.33 13.70
N ILE A 257 15.71 11.98 13.51
CA ILE A 257 16.13 10.96 12.55
C ILE A 257 15.94 9.62 13.25
N VAL A 258 14.87 8.93 12.88
CA VAL A 258 14.46 7.68 13.51
C VAL A 258 13.64 6.84 12.53
N ASN A 259 13.70 5.53 12.69
CA ASN A 259 12.74 4.67 12.03
C ASN A 259 11.38 4.78 12.74
N PRO A 260 10.34 5.38 12.12
CA PRO A 260 9.03 5.53 12.77
C PRO A 260 8.42 4.20 13.22
N ALA A 261 8.83 3.13 12.56
CA ALA A 261 8.41 1.76 12.83
C ALA A 261 8.99 1.16 14.12
N LEU A 262 9.99 1.79 14.73
CA LEU A 262 10.67 1.34 15.94
C LEU A 262 10.27 2.17 17.17
N LEU A 263 9.11 2.81 17.16
CA LEU A 263 8.61 3.60 18.26
C LEU A 263 7.44 2.88 18.93
N GLU A 264 7.65 2.43 20.15
CA GLU A 264 6.60 1.93 21.03
C GLU A 264 5.83 3.10 21.65
N VAL A 265 4.56 2.93 21.96
CA VAL A 265 3.83 3.95 22.70
C VAL A 265 4.34 3.93 24.15
N TYR A 266 4.75 5.08 24.69
CA TYR A 266 5.33 5.19 26.02
C TYR A 266 4.47 4.52 27.11
N ASP A 267 3.15 4.70 27.04
CA ASP A 267 2.19 4.13 28.03
C ASP A 267 2.00 2.60 27.86
N ASP A 268 2.38 2.04 26.71
CA ASP A 268 2.27 0.60 26.43
C ASP A 268 3.54 -0.18 26.84
N ILE A 269 4.63 0.52 27.19
CA ILE A 269 5.86 -0.11 27.67
C ILE A 269 5.58 -0.79 29.03
N PRO A 270 5.94 -2.10 29.18
CA PRO A 270 5.79 -2.79 30.45
C PRO A 270 6.42 -2.01 31.59
N LYS A 271 5.68 -1.80 32.70
CA LYS A 271 6.09 -0.92 33.81
C LYS A 271 7.49 -1.23 34.35
N ASP A 272 7.81 -2.52 34.46
CA ASP A 272 9.13 -2.95 34.94
C ASP A 272 10.24 -2.55 33.98
N LEU A 273 10.02 -2.71 32.65
CA LEU A 273 10.96 -2.29 31.62
C LEU A 273 11.06 -0.76 31.58
N LEU A 274 9.93 -0.05 31.66
CA LEU A 274 9.84 1.40 31.66
C LEU A 274 10.68 1.99 32.81
N GLU A 275 10.54 1.46 34.06
CA GLU A 275 11.31 1.93 35.20
C GLU A 275 12.81 1.77 35.00
N HIS A 276 13.26 0.60 34.49
CA HIS A 276 14.67 0.35 34.23
C HIS A 276 15.24 1.26 33.15
N ILE A 277 14.47 1.53 32.09
CA ILE A 277 14.89 2.43 31.01
C ILE A 277 14.90 3.88 31.46
N GLU A 278 13.91 4.33 32.19
CA GLU A 278 13.90 5.69 32.76
C GLU A 278 15.07 5.93 33.72
N ASP A 279 15.39 4.94 34.58
CA ASP A 279 16.56 5.03 35.44
C ASP A 279 17.85 5.27 34.66
N VAL A 280 17.98 4.66 33.48
CA VAL A 280 19.14 4.83 32.56
C VAL A 280 19.08 6.15 31.79
N ILE A 281 17.95 6.48 31.18
CA ILE A 281 17.78 7.69 30.33
C ILE A 281 17.91 8.96 31.16
N LEU A 282 17.40 8.96 32.40
CA LEU A 282 17.39 10.12 33.29
C LEU A 282 18.51 10.09 34.35
N ASP A 283 19.42 9.10 34.27
CA ASP A 283 20.52 8.91 35.22
C ASP A 283 20.06 8.95 36.69
N ARG A 284 18.94 8.30 37.00
CA ARG A 284 18.32 8.35 38.33
C ARG A 284 19.11 7.63 39.44
N ARG A 285 19.95 6.63 39.02
CA ARG A 285 20.70 5.79 39.96
C ARG A 285 21.99 5.25 39.37
N ALA A 286 22.98 5.02 40.20
CA ALA A 286 24.33 4.61 39.80
C ALA A 286 24.38 3.20 39.18
N ASP A 287 23.52 2.27 39.59
CA ASP A 287 23.43 0.89 39.11
C ASP A 287 22.38 0.68 38.00
N ALA A 288 21.86 1.74 37.38
CA ALA A 288 20.81 1.68 36.37
C ALA A 288 21.21 0.82 35.16
N THR A 289 22.45 0.94 34.68
CA THR A 289 22.97 0.17 33.54
C THR A 289 22.99 -1.32 33.86
N GLU A 290 23.50 -1.74 34.99
CA GLU A 290 23.58 -3.15 35.39
C GLU A 290 22.18 -3.76 35.49
N ARG A 291 21.27 -3.06 36.17
CA ARG A 291 19.87 -3.50 36.29
C ARG A 291 19.16 -3.68 34.96
N LEU A 292 19.35 -2.76 34.02
CA LEU A 292 18.75 -2.87 32.69
C LEU A 292 19.38 -4.02 31.89
N LEU A 293 20.70 -4.26 32.01
CA LEU A 293 21.38 -5.38 31.37
C LEU A 293 20.87 -6.73 31.89
N ASP A 294 20.76 -6.91 33.21
CA ASP A 294 20.22 -8.10 33.86
C ASP A 294 18.77 -8.35 33.45
N PHE A 295 17.96 -7.29 33.40
CA PHE A 295 16.56 -7.36 32.95
C PHE A 295 16.45 -7.73 31.48
N ALA A 296 17.30 -7.16 30.62
CA ALA A 296 17.31 -7.41 29.18
C ALA A 296 17.64 -8.88 28.82
N GLU A 297 18.43 -9.58 29.65
CA GLU A 297 18.68 -11.01 29.48
C GLU A 297 17.43 -11.86 29.77
N THR A 298 16.59 -11.45 30.72
CA THR A 298 15.34 -12.14 31.04
C THR A 298 14.31 -11.99 29.93
N VAL A 299 14.30 -10.85 29.24
CA VAL A 299 13.38 -10.55 28.11
C VAL A 299 13.73 -11.39 26.86
N LYS A 300 15.00 -11.72 26.63
CA LYS A 300 15.44 -12.57 25.51
C LYS A 300 14.96 -14.03 25.60
N GLY A 301 14.58 -14.52 26.79
CA GLY A 301 14.24 -15.93 27.07
C GLY A 301 12.78 -16.31 26.97
N SER A 302 11.85 -15.38 26.83
CA SER A 302 10.42 -15.68 26.89
C SER A 302 9.75 -15.73 25.53
N LYS A 303 9.74 -16.92 24.89
CA LYS A 303 8.56 -17.32 24.11
C LYS A 303 7.41 -17.45 25.12
N LYS A 304 6.63 -16.39 25.29
CA LYS A 304 5.43 -16.42 26.12
C LYS A 304 4.44 -17.41 25.52
N GLU A 305 4.17 -18.50 26.24
CA GLU A 305 2.84 -19.10 26.20
C GLU A 305 1.85 -17.98 26.53
N LYS A 306 0.89 -17.72 25.65
CA LYS A 306 -0.17 -16.71 25.84
C LYS A 306 -1.03 -17.15 27.03
N THR A 307 -0.66 -16.78 28.23
CA THR A 307 -1.64 -16.66 29.35
C THR A 307 -2.51 -15.46 29.01
N VAL A 308 -3.82 -15.69 28.88
CA VAL A 308 -4.79 -14.62 28.64
C VAL A 308 -4.72 -13.68 29.85
N ASP A 309 -4.17 -12.50 29.66
CA ASP A 309 -4.13 -11.46 30.70
C ASP A 309 -5.55 -10.93 30.90
N LEU A 310 -6.11 -11.19 32.09
CA LEU A 310 -7.44 -10.72 32.49
C LEU A 310 -7.38 -9.56 33.48
N SER A 311 -6.22 -8.96 33.71
CA SER A 311 -6.05 -7.84 34.68
C SER A 311 -6.91 -6.63 34.28
N TRP A 312 -7.16 -6.41 32.97
CA TRP A 312 -8.05 -5.35 32.48
C TRP A 312 -9.50 -5.50 32.94
N ARG A 313 -9.93 -6.71 33.37
CA ARG A 313 -11.28 -6.94 33.93
C ARG A 313 -11.50 -6.26 35.29
N GLU A 314 -10.43 -5.85 35.98
CA GLU A 314 -10.49 -5.13 37.25
C GLU A 314 -10.69 -3.62 37.09
N GLN A 315 -10.60 -3.09 35.86
CA GLN A 315 -10.75 -1.68 35.55
C GLN A 315 -12.23 -1.22 35.62
N SER A 316 -12.45 0.09 35.46
CA SER A 316 -13.81 0.64 35.41
C SER A 316 -14.61 0.05 34.27
N LEU A 317 -15.93 0.05 34.36
CA LEU A 317 -16.82 -0.48 33.33
C LEU A 317 -16.56 0.17 31.93
N GLN A 318 -16.34 1.49 31.92
CA GLN A 318 -16.01 2.20 30.68
C GLN A 318 -14.67 1.76 30.10
N ASP A 319 -13.65 1.62 30.96
CA ASP A 319 -12.32 1.19 30.49
C ASP A 319 -12.35 -0.25 29.98
N ARG A 320 -13.13 -1.14 30.60
CA ARG A 320 -13.34 -2.52 30.11
C ARG A 320 -13.99 -2.55 28.73
N ILE A 321 -15.06 -1.78 28.52
CA ILE A 321 -15.72 -1.68 27.22
C ILE A 321 -14.76 -1.09 26.17
N THR A 322 -14.05 -0.02 26.51
CA THR A 322 -13.06 0.59 25.63
C THR A 322 -11.93 -0.38 25.29
N HIS A 323 -11.39 -1.10 26.28
CA HIS A 323 -10.35 -2.11 26.08
C HIS A 323 -10.84 -3.25 25.16
N ALA A 324 -12.06 -3.76 25.40
CA ALA A 324 -12.67 -4.81 24.57
C ALA A 324 -12.79 -4.38 23.11
N LEU A 325 -13.20 -3.14 22.84
CA LEU A 325 -13.30 -2.56 21.50
C LEU A 325 -11.91 -2.37 20.89
N VAL A 326 -10.96 -1.74 21.57
CA VAL A 326 -9.60 -1.48 21.06
C VAL A 326 -8.84 -2.77 20.77
N LYS A 327 -8.96 -3.79 21.62
CA LYS A 327 -8.27 -5.09 21.43
C LYS A 327 -9.07 -6.11 20.62
N GLY A 328 -10.31 -5.79 20.21
CA GLY A 328 -11.18 -6.69 19.46
C GLY A 328 -11.63 -7.94 20.24
N ILE A 329 -11.74 -7.84 21.57
CA ILE A 329 -12.11 -8.95 22.47
C ILE A 329 -13.62 -8.98 22.65
N ASP A 330 -14.29 -9.96 22.09
CA ASP A 330 -15.76 -10.08 22.13
C ASP A 330 -16.30 -11.00 23.25
N ALA A 331 -15.43 -11.70 23.98
CA ALA A 331 -15.80 -12.69 24.97
C ALA A 331 -16.66 -12.14 26.15
N PHE A 332 -16.37 -10.90 26.58
CA PHE A 332 -16.98 -10.30 27.77
C PHE A 332 -17.91 -9.13 27.44
N ILE A 333 -18.04 -8.74 26.19
CA ILE A 333 -18.74 -7.51 25.81
C ILE A 333 -20.22 -7.52 26.18
N ILE A 334 -20.91 -8.66 26.07
CA ILE A 334 -22.34 -8.78 26.46
C ILE A 334 -22.52 -8.53 27.95
N GLU A 335 -21.65 -9.10 28.80
CA GLU A 335 -21.70 -8.92 30.27
C GLU A 335 -21.49 -7.44 30.66
N ASP A 336 -20.49 -6.81 30.03
CA ASP A 336 -20.15 -5.41 30.30
C ASP A 336 -21.24 -4.45 29.79
N VAL A 337 -21.80 -4.70 28.64
CA VAL A 337 -22.89 -3.91 28.05
C VAL A 337 -24.19 -4.11 28.82
N GLU A 338 -24.49 -5.30 29.32
CA GLU A 338 -25.64 -5.52 30.21
C GLU A 338 -25.48 -4.77 31.52
N THR A 339 -24.26 -4.78 32.11
CA THR A 339 -23.98 -4.00 33.31
C THR A 339 -24.17 -2.50 33.05
N ALA A 340 -23.73 -1.99 31.88
CA ALA A 340 -23.95 -0.61 31.47
C ALA A 340 -25.46 -0.29 31.33
N ARG A 341 -26.22 -1.20 30.69
CA ARG A 341 -27.68 -1.05 30.46
C ARG A 341 -28.47 -0.94 31.74
N GLN A 342 -28.10 -1.69 32.79
CA GLN A 342 -28.77 -1.66 34.08
C GLN A 342 -28.61 -0.32 34.82
N VAL A 343 -27.59 0.46 34.48
CA VAL A 343 -27.28 1.77 35.11
C VAL A 343 -27.71 2.94 34.24
N ALA A 344 -27.89 2.72 32.95
CA ALA A 344 -28.30 3.73 31.96
C ALA A 344 -29.81 4.03 32.10
N ASP A 345 -30.18 5.29 31.83
CA ASP A 345 -31.60 5.72 31.82
C ASP A 345 -32.36 5.03 30.67
N LYS A 346 -31.72 4.84 29.53
CA LYS A 346 -32.25 4.14 28.35
C LYS A 346 -31.21 3.20 27.77
N PRO A 347 -31.61 2.04 27.16
CA PRO A 347 -30.67 1.15 26.51
C PRO A 347 -29.84 1.80 25.38
N ILE A 348 -30.39 2.82 24.69
CA ILE A 348 -29.73 3.57 23.65
C ILE A 348 -28.52 4.36 24.18
N ASP A 349 -28.59 4.84 25.43
CA ASP A 349 -27.51 5.64 26.05
C ASP A 349 -26.21 4.82 26.21
N VAL A 350 -26.31 3.49 26.25
CA VAL A 350 -25.13 2.63 26.27
C VAL A 350 -24.41 2.64 24.93
N ILE A 351 -25.16 2.74 23.81
CA ILE A 351 -24.57 2.83 22.47
C ILE A 351 -23.94 4.22 22.30
N GLU A 352 -24.72 5.28 22.51
CA GLU A 352 -24.28 6.68 22.32
C GLU A 352 -23.20 7.11 23.31
N GLY A 353 -23.21 6.52 24.51
CA GLY A 353 -22.21 6.75 25.55
C GLY A 353 -21.08 5.75 25.49
N ASN A 354 -21.22 4.65 26.22
CA ASN A 354 -20.10 3.73 26.49
C ASN A 354 -19.45 3.13 25.23
N LEU A 355 -20.26 2.66 24.28
CA LEU A 355 -19.73 2.03 23.07
C LEU A 355 -19.11 3.06 22.11
N MET A 356 -19.76 4.22 21.92
CA MET A 356 -19.21 5.27 21.05
C MET A 356 -17.96 5.92 21.61
N ILE A 357 -17.84 6.08 22.93
CA ILE A 357 -16.59 6.54 23.57
C ILE A 357 -15.45 5.58 23.19
N GLY A 358 -15.67 4.27 23.33
CA GLY A 358 -14.67 3.27 22.95
C GLY A 358 -14.35 3.27 21.45
N MET A 359 -15.36 3.41 20.59
CA MET A 359 -15.17 3.48 19.13
C MET A 359 -14.47 4.77 18.68
N ASN A 360 -14.68 5.89 19.34
CA ASN A 360 -13.93 7.13 19.08
C ASN A 360 -12.44 6.92 19.35
N VAL A 361 -12.07 6.21 20.44
CA VAL A 361 -10.67 5.84 20.72
C VAL A 361 -10.10 4.97 19.60
N VAL A 362 -10.87 3.99 19.09
CA VAL A 362 -10.49 3.16 17.92
C VAL A 362 -10.26 4.04 16.71
N GLY A 363 -11.17 4.97 16.41
CA GLY A 363 -11.07 5.90 15.29
C GLY A 363 -9.84 6.81 15.39
N ASP A 364 -9.56 7.35 16.57
CA ASP A 364 -8.39 8.21 16.81
C ASP A 364 -7.08 7.43 16.66
N LEU A 365 -7.02 6.19 17.19
CA LEU A 365 -5.85 5.32 17.04
C LEU A 365 -5.61 4.94 15.57
N PHE A 366 -6.66 4.64 14.82
CA PHE A 366 -6.59 4.33 13.40
C PHE A 366 -6.17 5.55 12.58
N GLY A 367 -6.81 6.70 12.80
CA GLY A 367 -6.45 7.96 12.13
C GLY A 367 -5.03 8.45 12.43
N ALA A 368 -4.50 8.11 13.62
CA ALA A 368 -3.11 8.39 14.00
C ALA A 368 -2.10 7.35 13.48
N GLY A 369 -2.53 6.31 12.75
CA GLY A 369 -1.67 5.23 12.27
C GLY A 369 -1.15 4.29 13.37
N LYS A 370 -1.78 4.31 14.56
CA LYS A 370 -1.42 3.47 15.72
C LYS A 370 -2.24 2.18 15.80
N MET A 371 -3.22 2.02 14.92
CA MET A 371 -4.08 0.85 14.82
C MET A 371 -4.20 0.47 13.34
N PHE A 372 -4.25 -0.81 13.03
CA PHE A 372 -4.29 -1.31 11.66
C PHE A 372 -5.70 -1.77 11.28
N LEU A 373 -5.97 -1.80 9.96
CA LEU A 373 -7.28 -2.16 9.43
C LEU A 373 -7.85 -3.48 9.99
N PRO A 374 -7.09 -4.59 10.10
CA PRO A 374 -7.61 -5.82 10.68
C PRO A 374 -8.11 -5.65 12.12
N GLN A 375 -7.45 -4.83 12.92
CA GLN A 375 -7.85 -4.55 14.31
C GLN A 375 -9.15 -3.75 14.34
N VAL A 376 -9.32 -2.77 13.45
CA VAL A 376 -10.58 -2.00 13.32
C VAL A 376 -11.75 -2.92 12.95
N VAL A 377 -11.54 -3.86 12.02
CA VAL A 377 -12.57 -4.83 11.64
C VAL A 377 -12.93 -5.76 12.82
N LYS A 378 -11.95 -6.15 13.65
CA LYS A 378 -12.22 -6.88 14.91
C LYS A 378 -12.99 -6.04 15.92
N SER A 379 -12.64 -4.75 16.08
CA SER A 379 -13.40 -3.80 16.92
C SER A 379 -14.85 -3.68 16.45
N ALA A 380 -15.08 -3.64 15.13
CA ALA A 380 -16.40 -3.61 14.52
C ALA A 380 -17.25 -4.83 14.90
N ARG A 381 -16.65 -6.02 14.91
CA ARG A 381 -17.31 -7.26 15.34
C ARG A 381 -17.77 -7.15 16.80
N VAL A 382 -16.90 -6.63 17.69
CA VAL A 382 -17.26 -6.40 19.09
C VAL A 382 -18.42 -5.42 19.21
N MET A 383 -18.38 -4.31 18.47
CA MET A 383 -19.46 -3.32 18.43
C MET A 383 -20.79 -3.92 17.95
N LYS A 384 -20.79 -4.66 16.84
CA LYS A 384 -21.99 -5.33 16.30
C LYS A 384 -22.61 -6.29 17.31
N LYS A 385 -21.78 -7.11 17.98
CA LYS A 385 -22.22 -8.04 19.01
C LYS A 385 -22.88 -7.32 20.20
N ALA A 386 -22.31 -6.18 20.61
CA ALA A 386 -22.86 -5.34 21.66
C ALA A 386 -24.21 -4.73 21.26
N VAL A 387 -24.29 -4.15 20.07
CA VAL A 387 -25.52 -3.54 19.53
C VAL A 387 -26.59 -4.59 19.30
N GLY A 388 -26.24 -5.76 18.73
CA GLY A 388 -27.17 -6.88 18.56
C GLY A 388 -27.81 -7.33 19.86
N TYR A 389 -27.04 -7.34 20.95
CA TYR A 389 -27.57 -7.61 22.28
C TYR A 389 -28.54 -6.53 22.79
N LEU A 390 -28.25 -5.24 22.54
CA LEU A 390 -29.06 -4.11 23.00
C LEU A 390 -30.34 -3.87 22.16
N ASN A 391 -30.36 -4.25 20.90
CA ASN A 391 -31.45 -3.98 19.97
C ASN A 391 -32.83 -4.45 20.48
N PRO A 392 -33.02 -5.67 21.02
CA PRO A 392 -34.32 -6.08 21.55
C PRO A 392 -34.84 -5.18 22.67
N PHE A 393 -33.94 -4.61 23.50
CA PHE A 393 -34.31 -3.69 24.60
C PHE A 393 -34.67 -2.32 24.05
N ILE A 394 -33.97 -1.85 23.03
CA ILE A 394 -34.23 -0.57 22.33
C ILE A 394 -35.58 -0.65 21.62
N GLU A 395 -35.85 -1.75 20.89
CA GLU A 395 -37.12 -1.97 20.22
C GLU A 395 -38.32 -2.07 21.21
N ALA A 396 -38.09 -2.58 22.41
CA ALA A 396 -39.14 -2.67 23.42
C ALA A 396 -39.53 -1.29 24.01
N GLU A 397 -38.62 -0.31 24.00
CA GLU A 397 -38.82 1.04 24.52
C GLU A 397 -39.33 2.07 23.47
N LYS A 398 -39.75 1.64 22.27
CA LYS A 398 -40.12 2.48 21.10
C LYS A 398 -40.54 3.92 21.45
N GLY A 399 -39.66 4.88 21.06
CA GLY A 399 -39.98 6.29 21.28
C GLY A 399 -39.18 7.35 20.52
N GLU A 400 -37.98 7.13 19.97
CA GLU A 400 -37.28 8.09 19.09
C GLU A 400 -36.24 7.39 18.21
N GLU A 401 -36.22 7.75 16.92
CA GLU A 401 -35.27 7.26 15.91
C GLU A 401 -33.83 7.65 16.26
N GLN A 402 -32.94 6.69 16.30
CA GLN A 402 -31.49 6.91 16.37
C GLN A 402 -31.04 7.63 15.09
N LYS A 403 -30.55 8.86 15.19
CA LYS A 403 -29.97 9.57 14.03
C LYS A 403 -28.52 9.13 13.87
N ALA A 404 -28.26 8.25 12.90
CA ALA A 404 -26.93 8.04 12.38
C ALA A 404 -26.31 9.38 11.92
N LEU A 405 -24.98 9.48 11.89
CA LEU A 405 -24.28 10.66 11.38
C LEU A 405 -24.58 10.93 9.89
N GLY A 406 -25.02 9.89 9.17
CA GLY A 406 -25.47 9.91 7.79
C GLY A 406 -25.72 8.49 7.30
N LYS A 407 -26.46 8.38 6.20
CA LYS A 407 -26.78 7.10 5.53
C LYS A 407 -26.02 7.01 4.21
N ILE A 408 -25.24 5.96 4.02
CA ILE A 408 -24.34 5.81 2.88
C ILE A 408 -24.70 4.56 2.10
N LEU A 409 -24.94 4.70 0.81
CA LEU A 409 -25.17 3.59 -0.08
C LEU A 409 -23.83 3.11 -0.63
N MET A 410 -23.58 1.80 -0.53
CA MET A 410 -22.38 1.16 -1.06
C MET A 410 -22.75 0.12 -2.12
N ALA A 411 -22.02 0.14 -3.25
CA ALA A 411 -22.26 -0.81 -4.33
C ALA A 411 -20.97 -1.12 -5.10
N THR A 412 -20.78 -2.38 -5.50
CA THR A 412 -19.87 -2.73 -6.59
C THR A 412 -20.63 -2.60 -7.91
N VAL A 413 -20.06 -1.80 -8.83
CA VAL A 413 -20.74 -1.40 -10.06
C VAL A 413 -21.10 -2.58 -10.97
N LYS A 414 -21.99 -2.33 -11.93
CA LYS A 414 -22.49 -3.33 -12.89
C LYS A 414 -21.36 -4.16 -13.51
N GLY A 415 -21.53 -5.47 -13.45
CA GLY A 415 -20.63 -6.46 -14.06
C GLY A 415 -19.36 -6.75 -13.30
N ASP A 416 -19.06 -6.05 -12.19
CA ASP A 416 -17.95 -6.32 -11.32
C ASP A 416 -18.38 -7.14 -10.09
N VAL A 417 -17.56 -8.10 -9.70
CA VAL A 417 -17.87 -9.08 -8.63
C VAL A 417 -16.96 -8.94 -7.41
N HIS A 418 -15.98 -8.03 -7.48
CA HIS A 418 -14.94 -7.88 -6.47
C HIS A 418 -15.43 -6.92 -5.37
N ASP A 419 -15.70 -7.44 -4.18
CA ASP A 419 -16.33 -6.70 -3.09
C ASP A 419 -15.51 -6.57 -1.81
N ILE A 420 -14.33 -7.19 -1.71
CA ILE A 420 -13.49 -7.16 -0.49
C ILE A 420 -13.25 -5.72 -0.03
N GLY A 421 -12.75 -4.85 -0.91
CA GLY A 421 -12.50 -3.44 -0.57
C GLY A 421 -13.76 -2.68 -0.17
N LYS A 422 -14.90 -2.91 -0.86
CA LYS A 422 -16.21 -2.32 -0.53
C LYS A 422 -16.66 -2.75 0.87
N ASN A 423 -16.54 -4.04 1.18
CA ASN A 423 -16.98 -4.60 2.46
C ASN A 423 -16.15 -4.04 3.61
N ILE A 424 -14.83 -3.88 3.43
CA ILE A 424 -13.94 -3.25 4.40
C ILE A 424 -14.37 -1.80 4.68
N VAL A 425 -14.56 -0.99 3.63
CA VAL A 425 -15.00 0.41 3.78
C VAL A 425 -16.37 0.48 4.45
N SER A 426 -17.31 -0.39 4.09
CA SER A 426 -18.65 -0.47 4.70
C SER A 426 -18.56 -0.75 6.20
N VAL A 427 -17.71 -1.70 6.61
CA VAL A 427 -17.50 -2.02 8.03
C VAL A 427 -16.90 -0.82 8.78
N VAL A 428 -15.87 -0.20 8.23
CA VAL A 428 -15.18 0.96 8.85
C VAL A 428 -16.14 2.15 9.00
N LEU A 429 -16.95 2.45 8.00
CA LEU A 429 -17.96 3.52 8.08
C LEU A 429 -19.07 3.17 9.07
N GLY A 430 -19.57 1.93 9.08
CA GLY A 430 -20.57 1.46 10.03
C GLY A 430 -20.11 1.59 11.48
N CYS A 431 -18.82 1.33 11.75
CA CYS A 431 -18.21 1.50 13.06
C CYS A 431 -18.11 2.97 13.50
N ASN A 432 -18.15 3.90 12.57
CA ASN A 432 -18.13 5.34 12.82
C ASN A 432 -19.53 5.98 12.78
N ASN A 433 -20.55 5.22 13.14
CA ASN A 433 -21.94 5.64 13.29
C ASN A 433 -22.59 6.12 11.98
N TYR A 434 -22.19 5.56 10.82
CA TYR A 434 -22.89 5.73 9.56
C TYR A 434 -23.79 4.51 9.29
N GLU A 435 -25.01 4.73 8.86
CA GLU A 435 -25.90 3.67 8.38
C GLU A 435 -25.47 3.26 6.96
N ILE A 436 -25.21 1.98 6.74
CA ILE A 436 -24.76 1.46 5.46
C ILE A 436 -25.88 0.72 4.75
N VAL A 437 -26.21 1.16 3.55
CA VAL A 437 -27.09 0.46 2.61
C VAL A 437 -26.22 -0.26 1.58
N ASP A 438 -25.89 -1.52 1.82
CA ASP A 438 -25.05 -2.30 0.90
C ASP A 438 -25.92 -3.02 -0.15
N LEU A 439 -25.74 -2.66 -1.41
CA LEU A 439 -26.44 -3.28 -2.53
C LEU A 439 -25.73 -4.52 -3.10
N GLY A 440 -24.54 -4.87 -2.57
CA GLY A 440 -23.76 -6.02 -3.04
C GLY A 440 -22.95 -5.73 -4.31
N VAL A 441 -22.88 -6.74 -5.18
CA VAL A 441 -22.07 -6.73 -6.41
C VAL A 441 -22.92 -6.69 -7.68
N MET A 442 -22.30 -6.36 -8.81
CA MET A 442 -22.93 -6.32 -10.13
C MET A 442 -24.18 -5.40 -10.19
N VAL A 443 -24.18 -4.31 -9.43
CA VAL A 443 -25.37 -3.45 -9.28
C VAL A 443 -25.53 -2.53 -10.47
N PRO A 444 -26.64 -2.62 -11.22
CA PRO A 444 -26.92 -1.69 -12.32
C PRO A 444 -27.13 -0.26 -11.84
N PRO A 445 -26.72 0.76 -12.61
CA PRO A 445 -26.86 2.18 -12.25
C PRO A 445 -28.30 2.58 -11.87
N GLU A 446 -29.31 2.02 -12.54
CA GLU A 446 -30.71 2.28 -12.27
C GLU A 446 -31.12 1.84 -10.86
N LYS A 447 -30.62 0.67 -10.41
CA LYS A 447 -30.87 0.15 -9.06
C LYS A 447 -30.18 1.00 -7.99
N ILE A 448 -28.96 1.48 -8.28
CA ILE A 448 -28.22 2.39 -7.36
C ILE A 448 -29.02 3.67 -7.17
N ILE A 449 -29.48 4.25 -8.25
CA ILE A 449 -30.28 5.50 -8.24
C ILE A 449 -31.63 5.32 -7.53
N GLU A 450 -32.33 4.22 -7.84
CA GLU A 450 -33.61 3.89 -7.20
C GLU A 450 -33.44 3.68 -5.69
N ALA A 451 -32.44 2.90 -5.30
CA ALA A 451 -32.13 2.66 -3.89
C ALA A 451 -31.74 3.97 -3.18
N ALA A 452 -30.92 4.80 -3.80
CA ALA A 452 -30.51 6.09 -3.21
C ALA A 452 -31.72 7.00 -2.92
N LYS A 453 -32.71 7.02 -3.80
CA LYS A 453 -33.96 7.77 -3.60
C LYS A 453 -34.86 7.15 -2.55
N ARG A 454 -35.04 5.83 -2.59
CA ARG A 454 -35.90 5.07 -1.65
C ARG A 454 -35.39 5.16 -0.23
N GLU A 455 -34.10 4.96 -0.04
CA GLU A 455 -33.45 4.95 1.27
C GLU A 455 -33.08 6.34 1.78
N GLN A 456 -33.22 7.40 0.94
CA GLN A 456 -32.87 8.78 1.26
C GLN A 456 -31.43 8.90 1.81
N VAL A 457 -30.47 8.35 1.06
CA VAL A 457 -29.06 8.34 1.48
C VAL A 457 -28.41 9.71 1.37
N ASP A 458 -27.35 9.94 2.15
CA ASP A 458 -26.60 11.19 2.18
C ASP A 458 -25.36 11.17 1.27
N ALA A 459 -24.88 9.96 0.92
CA ALA A 459 -23.75 9.76 -0.01
C ALA A 459 -23.87 8.43 -0.74
N ILE A 460 -23.18 8.31 -1.89
CA ILE A 460 -23.08 7.07 -2.66
C ILE A 460 -21.61 6.69 -2.79
N GLY A 461 -21.27 5.45 -2.41
CA GLY A 461 -19.93 4.85 -2.57
C GLY A 461 -19.92 3.76 -3.63
N LEU A 462 -19.00 3.88 -4.58
CA LEU A 462 -18.83 2.93 -5.67
C LEU A 462 -17.49 2.22 -5.57
N SER A 463 -17.51 0.90 -5.80
CA SER A 463 -16.30 0.08 -5.89
C SER A 463 -16.21 -0.61 -7.25
N GLY A 464 -14.97 -0.81 -7.73
CA GLY A 464 -14.69 -1.57 -8.93
C GLY A 464 -13.23 -1.97 -9.04
N LEU A 465 -12.98 -3.18 -9.52
CA LEU A 465 -11.63 -3.75 -9.68
C LEU A 465 -11.23 -3.94 -11.14
N ILE A 466 -12.17 -4.17 -12.03
CA ILE A 466 -11.89 -4.41 -13.42
C ILE A 466 -12.01 -3.13 -14.26
N THR A 467 -11.29 -3.08 -15.37
CA THR A 467 -11.26 -1.89 -16.22
C THR A 467 -12.64 -1.41 -16.71
N PRO A 468 -13.60 -2.28 -17.07
CA PRO A 468 -14.94 -1.85 -17.46
C PRO A 468 -15.71 -1.14 -16.36
N SER A 469 -15.39 -1.38 -15.09
CA SER A 469 -16.04 -0.71 -13.95
C SER A 469 -15.83 0.79 -13.95
N LEU A 470 -14.71 1.27 -14.51
CA LEU A 470 -14.40 2.69 -14.65
C LEU A 470 -15.42 3.42 -15.53
N ASP A 471 -15.86 2.80 -16.63
CA ASP A 471 -16.86 3.37 -17.53
C ASP A 471 -18.26 3.36 -16.92
N GLU A 472 -18.59 2.33 -16.13
CA GLU A 472 -19.87 2.28 -15.39
C GLU A 472 -19.95 3.38 -14.32
N MET A 473 -18.83 3.73 -13.66
CA MET A 473 -18.76 4.86 -12.72
C MET A 473 -18.97 6.19 -13.43
N VAL A 474 -18.38 6.39 -14.61
CA VAL A 474 -18.60 7.58 -15.45
C VAL A 474 -20.07 7.68 -15.90
N TYR A 475 -20.66 6.55 -16.29
CA TYR A 475 -22.07 6.49 -16.70
C TYR A 475 -23.01 6.85 -15.55
N LEU A 476 -22.78 6.31 -14.35
CA LEU A 476 -23.58 6.63 -13.17
C LEU A 476 -23.48 8.12 -12.83
N ALA A 477 -22.29 8.73 -12.86
CA ALA A 477 -22.09 10.15 -12.60
C ALA A 477 -22.91 11.02 -13.59
N LYS A 478 -22.94 10.68 -14.88
CA LYS A 478 -23.77 11.35 -15.91
C LYS A 478 -25.25 11.21 -15.60
N GLU A 479 -25.66 10.02 -15.18
CA GLU A 479 -27.06 9.75 -14.90
C GLU A 479 -27.53 10.47 -13.62
N MET A 480 -26.67 10.57 -12.60
CA MET A 480 -26.90 11.38 -11.41
C MET A 480 -27.07 12.88 -11.77
N GLU A 481 -26.20 13.41 -12.65
CA GLU A 481 -26.34 14.78 -13.15
C GLU A 481 -27.66 14.98 -13.92
N ARG A 482 -27.98 14.06 -14.83
CA ARG A 482 -29.23 14.11 -15.62
C ARG A 482 -30.51 14.13 -14.75
N GLN A 483 -30.44 13.40 -13.61
CA GLN A 483 -31.55 13.30 -12.67
C GLN A 483 -31.51 14.36 -11.56
N ASN A 484 -30.60 15.36 -11.64
CA ASN A 484 -30.42 16.44 -10.67
C ASN A 484 -30.20 15.96 -9.22
N PHE A 485 -29.38 14.94 -9.05
CA PHE A 485 -28.92 14.51 -7.71
C PHE A 485 -28.04 15.61 -7.07
N ASP A 486 -28.08 15.64 -5.74
CA ASP A 486 -27.27 16.56 -4.93
C ASP A 486 -26.44 15.82 -3.86
N LEU A 487 -26.10 14.57 -4.14
CA LEU A 487 -25.37 13.69 -3.23
C LEU A 487 -23.89 13.61 -3.60
N PRO A 488 -22.96 13.62 -2.65
CA PRO A 488 -21.56 13.32 -2.93
C PRO A 488 -21.37 11.88 -3.40
N LEU A 489 -20.42 11.69 -4.32
CA LEU A 489 -20.05 10.40 -4.92
C LEU A 489 -18.63 10.03 -4.50
N LEU A 490 -18.48 8.90 -3.82
CA LEU A 490 -17.20 8.34 -3.41
C LEU A 490 -16.77 7.27 -4.42
N ILE A 491 -15.53 7.32 -4.89
CA ILE A 491 -14.98 6.40 -5.88
C ILE A 491 -13.83 5.62 -5.26
N GLY A 492 -13.96 4.30 -5.18
CA GLY A 492 -12.98 3.39 -4.63
C GLY A 492 -12.77 2.13 -5.47
N GLY A 493 -11.77 1.32 -5.08
CA GLY A 493 -11.39 0.08 -5.75
C GLY A 493 -10.04 0.17 -6.45
N ALA A 494 -9.34 -0.96 -6.55
CA ALA A 494 -7.91 -1.03 -6.91
C ALA A 494 -7.57 -0.52 -8.33
N THR A 495 -8.52 -0.50 -9.27
CA THR A 495 -8.29 0.08 -10.62
C THR A 495 -8.64 1.56 -10.71
N THR A 496 -9.30 2.10 -9.67
CA THR A 496 -9.62 3.52 -9.65
C THR A 496 -8.39 4.36 -9.33
N SER A 497 -8.38 5.60 -9.74
CA SER A 497 -7.29 6.52 -9.44
C SER A 497 -7.80 7.95 -9.37
N LYS A 498 -7.08 8.80 -8.64
CA LYS A 498 -7.33 10.23 -8.61
C LYS A 498 -7.36 10.84 -10.02
N ALA A 499 -6.48 10.36 -10.92
CA ALA A 499 -6.42 10.81 -12.31
C ALA A 499 -7.73 10.49 -13.05
N HIS A 500 -8.21 9.26 -12.96
CA HIS A 500 -9.48 8.86 -13.60
C HIS A 500 -10.67 9.61 -13.00
N THR A 501 -10.73 9.71 -11.67
CA THR A 501 -11.79 10.43 -10.97
C THR A 501 -11.83 11.90 -11.36
N ALA A 502 -10.69 12.60 -11.30
CA ALA A 502 -10.62 14.03 -11.63
C ALA A 502 -10.87 14.33 -13.13
N VAL A 503 -10.39 13.49 -14.04
CA VAL A 503 -10.43 13.77 -15.48
C VAL A 503 -11.70 13.24 -16.15
N LYS A 504 -12.24 12.10 -15.72
CA LYS A 504 -13.33 11.40 -16.41
C LYS A 504 -14.67 11.43 -15.65
N ILE A 505 -14.65 11.26 -14.31
CA ILE A 505 -15.90 11.17 -13.54
C ILE A 505 -16.36 12.55 -13.07
N ASP A 506 -15.48 13.31 -12.42
CA ASP A 506 -15.79 14.62 -11.86
C ASP A 506 -16.31 15.64 -12.89
N THR A 507 -15.85 15.53 -14.14
CA THR A 507 -16.33 16.36 -15.26
C THR A 507 -17.76 16.05 -15.69
N GLN A 508 -18.34 14.95 -15.24
CA GLN A 508 -19.68 14.52 -15.61
C GLN A 508 -20.74 14.84 -14.53
N TYR A 509 -20.30 15.29 -13.36
CA TYR A 509 -21.19 15.56 -12.23
C TYR A 509 -20.75 16.83 -11.50
N LYS A 510 -21.71 17.76 -11.32
CA LYS A 510 -21.44 19.09 -10.73
C LYS A 510 -21.10 19.04 -9.25
N ASN A 511 -21.64 18.04 -8.54
CA ASN A 511 -21.45 17.89 -7.09
C ASN A 511 -20.09 17.22 -6.77
N ALA A 512 -19.83 16.96 -5.49
CA ALA A 512 -18.56 16.36 -5.06
C ALA A 512 -18.39 14.93 -5.59
N VAL A 513 -17.27 14.67 -6.25
CA VAL A 513 -16.80 13.32 -6.63
C VAL A 513 -15.43 13.12 -6.00
N VAL A 514 -15.30 12.20 -5.06
CA VAL A 514 -14.06 12.04 -4.28
C VAL A 514 -13.46 10.68 -4.50
N HIS A 515 -12.18 10.66 -4.86
CA HIS A 515 -11.42 9.42 -4.88
C HIS A 515 -10.96 9.04 -3.47
N VAL A 516 -11.35 7.87 -3.02
CA VAL A 516 -11.00 7.31 -1.70
C VAL A 516 -9.96 6.22 -1.91
N ASN A 517 -8.72 6.51 -1.54
CA ASN A 517 -7.58 5.62 -1.78
C ASN A 517 -7.61 4.37 -0.89
N ASP A 518 -8.06 4.54 0.35
CA ASP A 518 -8.06 3.50 1.37
C ASP A 518 -9.22 3.66 2.36
N ALA A 519 -9.47 2.62 3.14
CA ALA A 519 -10.59 2.61 4.07
C ALA A 519 -10.43 3.61 5.22
N SER A 520 -9.18 3.94 5.61
CA SER A 520 -8.92 4.89 6.69
C SER A 520 -9.36 6.31 6.34
N ARG A 521 -9.15 6.69 5.08
CA ARG A 521 -9.57 8.00 4.57
C ARG A 521 -11.07 8.12 4.35
N ALA A 522 -11.78 7.01 4.17
CA ALA A 522 -13.22 7.04 3.93
C ALA A 522 -13.98 7.79 5.02
N VAL A 523 -13.65 7.55 6.30
CA VAL A 523 -14.30 8.18 7.45
C VAL A 523 -14.11 9.70 7.45
N THR A 524 -12.87 10.16 7.28
CA THR A 524 -12.54 11.58 7.24
C THR A 524 -13.23 12.28 6.07
N VAL A 525 -13.17 11.68 4.87
CA VAL A 525 -13.79 12.22 3.65
C VAL A 525 -15.30 12.33 3.81
N VAL A 526 -15.96 11.29 4.32
CA VAL A 526 -17.40 11.30 4.56
C VAL A 526 -17.77 12.31 5.64
N GLY A 527 -17.00 12.38 6.72
CA GLY A 527 -17.18 13.36 7.79
C GLY A 527 -17.12 14.80 7.28
N ASP A 528 -16.13 15.13 6.46
CA ASP A 528 -15.98 16.46 5.86
C ASP A 528 -17.11 16.78 4.87
N LEU A 529 -17.54 15.81 4.07
CA LEU A 529 -18.60 15.97 3.08
C LEU A 529 -19.99 16.16 3.71
N LEU A 530 -20.30 15.47 4.80
CA LEU A 530 -21.62 15.49 5.45
C LEU A 530 -21.72 16.58 6.53
N ASN A 531 -20.60 17.13 7.00
CA ASN A 531 -20.62 18.21 7.98
C ASN A 531 -21.01 19.54 7.33
N LYS A 532 -22.18 20.08 7.69
CA LYS A 532 -22.75 21.32 7.13
C LYS A 532 -21.83 22.55 7.26
N LYS A 533 -20.85 22.55 8.17
CA LYS A 533 -19.92 23.68 8.38
C LYS A 533 -18.69 23.59 7.47
N THR A 534 -18.22 22.41 7.15
CA THR A 534 -16.96 22.18 6.42
C THR A 534 -17.17 21.75 4.96
N SER A 535 -18.34 21.20 4.63
CA SER A 535 -18.63 20.58 3.32
C SER A 535 -18.37 21.54 2.14
N ASN A 536 -18.87 22.77 2.20
CA ASN A 536 -18.69 23.72 1.10
C ASN A 536 -17.22 24.07 0.85
N ASP A 537 -16.44 24.31 1.92
CA ASP A 537 -15.02 24.65 1.81
C ASP A 537 -14.22 23.44 1.29
N TYR A 538 -14.56 22.24 1.76
CA TYR A 538 -13.96 20.99 1.29
C TYR A 538 -14.21 20.78 -0.21
N VAL A 539 -15.46 20.93 -0.67
CA VAL A 539 -15.82 20.76 -2.10
C VAL A 539 -15.15 21.81 -2.99
N ILE A 540 -15.08 23.06 -2.57
CA ILE A 540 -14.38 24.13 -3.32
C ILE A 540 -12.90 23.80 -3.45
N LYS A 541 -12.25 23.38 -2.37
CA LYS A 541 -10.84 22.98 -2.37
C LYS A 541 -10.60 21.77 -3.28
N LEU A 542 -11.45 20.76 -3.20
CA LEU A 542 -11.38 19.54 -4.03
C LEU A 542 -11.53 19.87 -5.53
N LYS A 543 -12.52 20.65 -5.90
CA LYS A 543 -12.74 21.04 -7.31
C LYS A 543 -11.55 21.82 -7.87
N LYS A 544 -11.01 22.76 -7.08
CA LYS A 544 -9.79 23.51 -7.47
C LYS A 544 -8.60 22.57 -7.67
N GLU A 545 -8.38 21.64 -6.76
CA GLU A 545 -7.30 20.63 -6.86
C GLU A 545 -7.46 19.78 -8.13
N TYR A 546 -8.68 19.35 -8.45
CA TYR A 546 -8.96 18.57 -9.66
C TYR A 546 -8.78 19.40 -10.94
N ASP A 547 -9.11 20.69 -10.95
CA ASP A 547 -8.86 21.59 -12.09
C ASP A 547 -7.36 21.78 -12.34
N GLU A 548 -6.58 22.00 -11.29
CA GLU A 548 -5.13 22.08 -11.37
C GLU A 548 -4.52 20.75 -11.87
N PHE A 549 -5.01 19.63 -11.35
CA PHE A 549 -4.58 18.30 -11.77
C PHE A 549 -4.89 18.04 -13.24
N ARG A 550 -6.11 18.33 -13.71
CA ARG A 550 -6.51 18.19 -15.12
C ARG A 550 -5.60 19.01 -16.03
N THR A 551 -5.34 20.26 -15.65
CA THR A 551 -4.47 21.15 -16.43
C THR A 551 -3.05 20.59 -16.59
N LYS A 552 -2.47 20.05 -15.51
CA LYS A 552 -1.16 19.40 -15.52
C LYS A 552 -1.16 18.09 -16.30
N PHE A 553 -2.20 17.28 -16.12
CA PHE A 553 -2.34 15.96 -16.76
C PHE A 553 -2.46 16.08 -18.27
N LEU A 554 -3.29 17.00 -18.78
CA LEU A 554 -3.48 17.25 -20.20
C LEU A 554 -2.22 17.81 -20.87
N LYS A 555 -1.40 18.59 -20.15
CA LYS A 555 -0.10 19.07 -20.66
C LYS A 555 0.92 17.94 -20.84
N ARG A 556 0.95 16.95 -19.93
CA ARG A 556 1.88 15.79 -20.00
C ARG A 556 1.56 14.82 -21.13
N GLY A 557 0.30 14.71 -21.55
CA GLY A 557 -0.13 13.80 -22.63
C GLY A 557 0.41 14.13 -24.02
N LYS A 558 0.94 15.35 -24.25
CA LYS A 558 1.36 15.82 -25.58
C LYS A 558 2.77 15.40 -26.02
N GLU A 559 3.56 14.75 -25.19
CA GLU A 559 4.98 14.44 -25.50
C GLU A 559 5.25 13.02 -25.99
N LYS A 560 4.28 12.09 -25.93
CA LYS A 560 4.51 10.70 -26.38
C LYS A 560 4.18 10.55 -27.87
N SER A 561 5.17 10.12 -28.65
CA SER A 561 5.01 9.82 -30.09
C SER A 561 4.62 8.35 -30.27
N TYR A 562 3.58 8.10 -31.07
CA TYR A 562 3.11 6.77 -31.41
C TYR A 562 3.35 6.45 -32.90
N LEU A 563 3.58 5.18 -33.20
CA LEU A 563 3.68 4.66 -34.55
C LEU A 563 2.28 4.30 -35.05
N SER A 564 2.05 4.36 -36.35
CA SER A 564 0.90 3.68 -36.93
C SER A 564 0.99 2.17 -36.71
N ILE A 565 -0.15 1.46 -36.75
CA ILE A 565 -0.15 -0.01 -36.57
C ILE A 565 0.70 -0.72 -37.62
N GLU A 566 0.73 -0.19 -38.85
CA GLU A 566 1.56 -0.74 -39.95
C GLU A 566 3.06 -0.56 -39.68
N GLU A 567 3.47 0.60 -39.17
CA GLU A 567 4.86 0.85 -38.79
C GLU A 567 5.27 0.00 -37.58
N ALA A 568 4.37 -0.16 -36.58
CA ALA A 568 4.59 -1.01 -35.43
C ALA A 568 4.77 -2.49 -35.85
N ARG A 569 3.98 -2.98 -36.82
CA ARG A 569 4.14 -4.34 -37.41
C ARG A 569 5.48 -4.53 -38.09
N LYS A 570 6.01 -3.53 -38.80
CA LYS A 570 7.36 -3.59 -39.38
C LYS A 570 8.45 -3.73 -38.32
N ARG A 571 8.20 -3.24 -37.10
CA ARG A 571 9.10 -3.30 -35.94
C ARG A 571 8.77 -4.43 -34.97
N LYS A 572 8.03 -5.46 -35.39
CA LYS A 572 7.68 -6.63 -34.57
C LYS A 572 8.92 -7.36 -34.07
N TYR A 573 8.79 -8.11 -33.00
CA TYR A 573 9.82 -9.01 -32.53
C TYR A 573 9.98 -10.17 -33.53
N LYS A 574 11.23 -10.46 -33.94
CA LYS A 574 11.51 -11.47 -34.94
C LYS A 574 12.26 -12.64 -34.30
N ILE A 575 11.61 -13.79 -34.24
CA ILE A 575 12.22 -15.06 -33.85
C ILE A 575 12.71 -15.76 -35.13
N ASP A 576 13.92 -16.32 -35.09
CA ASP A 576 14.39 -17.18 -36.17
C ASP A 576 13.73 -18.57 -36.07
N TRP A 577 12.61 -18.69 -36.71
CA TRP A 577 11.84 -19.93 -36.72
C TRP A 577 12.52 -21.09 -37.40
N LYS A 578 13.65 -20.90 -38.11
CA LYS A 578 14.43 -21.99 -38.69
C LYS A 578 15.19 -22.73 -37.62
N THR A 579 15.78 -22.01 -36.68
CA THR A 579 16.59 -22.54 -35.58
C THR A 579 15.81 -22.69 -34.26
N SER A 580 14.68 -22.00 -34.13
CA SER A 580 13.85 -22.09 -32.94
C SER A 580 13.23 -23.47 -32.74
N GLU A 581 13.41 -24.06 -31.57
CA GLU A 581 12.85 -25.34 -31.18
C GLU A 581 11.38 -25.16 -30.81
N ILE A 582 10.49 -25.96 -31.42
CA ILE A 582 9.08 -26.03 -31.11
C ILE A 582 8.83 -27.38 -30.44
N ILE A 583 8.36 -27.36 -29.21
CA ILE A 583 8.10 -28.57 -28.43
C ILE A 583 6.61 -28.88 -28.52
N LYS A 584 6.29 -30.04 -29.10
CA LYS A 584 4.93 -30.55 -29.18
C LYS A 584 4.43 -30.99 -27.82
N PRO A 585 3.23 -30.56 -27.34
CA PRO A 585 2.60 -31.09 -26.14
C PRO A 585 2.45 -32.62 -26.19
N LYS A 586 2.65 -33.25 -25.04
CA LYS A 586 2.47 -34.72 -24.93
C LYS A 586 1.01 -35.11 -25.19
N GLU A 587 0.07 -34.28 -24.78
CA GLU A 587 -1.35 -34.48 -24.93
C GLU A 587 -2.00 -33.21 -25.49
N LEU A 588 -2.71 -33.35 -26.61
CA LEU A 588 -3.49 -32.27 -27.22
C LEU A 588 -4.96 -32.40 -26.84
N GLY A 589 -5.65 -31.27 -26.77
CA GLY A 589 -7.08 -31.20 -26.48
C GLY A 589 -7.38 -30.68 -25.09
N ILE A 590 -8.64 -30.81 -24.69
CA ILE A 590 -9.18 -30.24 -23.45
C ILE A 590 -9.11 -31.27 -22.34
N GLN A 591 -8.73 -30.85 -21.15
CA GLN A 591 -8.69 -31.66 -19.91
C GLN A 591 -9.28 -30.87 -18.75
N THR A 592 -9.94 -31.57 -17.82
CA THR A 592 -10.49 -31.00 -16.57
C THR A 592 -9.78 -31.59 -15.36
N LEU A 593 -9.67 -30.81 -14.30
CA LEU A 593 -9.15 -31.22 -12.99
C LEU A 593 -10.18 -30.83 -11.92
N GLU A 594 -10.89 -31.82 -11.39
CA GLU A 594 -11.95 -31.62 -10.39
C GLU A 594 -11.70 -32.31 -9.05
N GLN A 595 -10.64 -33.11 -8.94
CA GLN A 595 -10.34 -33.89 -7.75
C GLN A 595 -9.00 -33.51 -7.08
N LEU A 596 -8.57 -32.26 -7.29
CA LEU A 596 -7.36 -31.78 -6.67
C LEU A 596 -7.62 -31.44 -5.20
N SER A 597 -6.70 -31.83 -4.31
CA SER A 597 -6.74 -31.41 -2.91
C SER A 597 -6.20 -30.00 -2.75
N LEU A 598 -6.91 -29.14 -2.01
CA LEU A 598 -6.39 -27.80 -1.65
C LEU A 598 -5.03 -27.86 -0.94
N LYS A 599 -4.74 -28.96 -0.23
CA LYS A 599 -3.45 -29.18 0.42
C LYS A 599 -2.27 -29.13 -0.57
N GLU A 600 -2.50 -29.55 -1.83
CA GLU A 600 -1.47 -29.49 -2.88
C GLU A 600 -1.20 -28.06 -3.36
N LEU A 601 -2.13 -27.14 -3.14
CA LEU A 601 -2.03 -25.73 -3.54
C LEU A 601 -1.35 -24.85 -2.49
N VAL A 602 -1.40 -25.24 -1.20
CA VAL A 602 -0.83 -24.45 -0.09
C VAL A 602 0.62 -24.02 -0.34
N PRO A 603 1.54 -24.89 -0.85
CA PRO A 603 2.92 -24.49 -1.12
C PRO A 603 3.10 -23.43 -2.21
N TYR A 604 2.07 -23.16 -3.02
CA TYR A 604 2.11 -22.20 -4.12
C TYR A 604 1.48 -20.86 -3.77
N ILE A 605 1.02 -20.66 -2.53
CA ILE A 605 0.40 -19.41 -2.12
C ILE A 605 1.47 -18.29 -2.07
N ASP A 606 1.22 -17.21 -2.83
CA ASP A 606 1.87 -15.91 -2.60
C ASP A 606 1.08 -15.14 -1.54
N TRP A 607 1.73 -14.93 -0.39
CA TRP A 607 1.13 -14.25 0.75
C TRP A 607 1.18 -12.73 0.67
N SER A 608 2.06 -12.16 -0.15
CA SER A 608 2.21 -10.69 -0.23
C SER A 608 0.93 -9.97 -0.66
N PRO A 609 0.17 -10.45 -1.67
CA PRO A 609 -1.13 -9.85 -2.01
C PRO A 609 -2.20 -10.02 -0.93
N PHE A 610 -2.14 -11.11 -0.14
CA PHE A 610 -3.04 -11.31 1.00
C PHE A 610 -2.90 -10.19 2.02
N PHE A 611 -1.69 -9.88 2.46
CA PHE A 611 -1.44 -8.79 3.39
C PHE A 611 -1.82 -7.44 2.81
N ARG A 612 -1.55 -7.23 1.52
CA ARG A 612 -1.91 -5.98 0.83
C ARG A 612 -3.42 -5.73 0.79
N SER A 613 -4.24 -6.77 0.67
CA SER A 613 -5.72 -6.62 0.71
C SER A 613 -6.22 -6.09 2.07
N TRP A 614 -5.40 -6.18 3.11
CA TRP A 614 -5.65 -5.69 4.45
C TRP A 614 -4.86 -4.40 4.79
N ASP A 615 -4.38 -3.68 3.77
CA ASP A 615 -3.51 -2.49 3.93
C ASP A 615 -2.21 -2.74 4.72
N LEU A 616 -1.78 -4.01 4.84
CA LEU A 616 -0.49 -4.35 5.41
C LEU A 616 0.54 -4.46 4.28
N HIS A 617 1.45 -3.50 4.22
CA HIS A 617 2.40 -3.37 3.14
C HIS A 617 3.73 -4.01 3.49
N GLY A 618 4.15 -4.98 2.71
CA GLY A 618 5.42 -5.70 2.87
C GLY A 618 5.49 -6.94 2.01
N LYS A 619 6.67 -7.52 1.90
CA LYS A 619 6.90 -8.74 1.14
C LYS A 619 7.00 -9.94 2.08
N PHE A 620 6.21 -10.98 1.85
CA PHE A 620 6.32 -12.23 2.60
C PHE A 620 7.63 -12.96 2.25
N PRO A 621 8.34 -13.60 3.21
CA PRO A 621 8.02 -13.66 4.65
C PRO A 621 8.52 -12.48 5.49
N ALA A 622 9.26 -11.54 4.89
CA ALA A 622 9.87 -10.42 5.62
C ALA A 622 8.83 -9.54 6.36
N ILE A 623 7.61 -9.46 5.85
CA ILE A 623 6.52 -8.72 6.49
C ILE A 623 6.20 -9.23 7.90
N LEU A 624 6.39 -10.53 8.19
CA LEU A 624 6.12 -11.12 9.51
C LEU A 624 7.09 -10.64 10.60
N THR A 625 8.24 -10.12 10.17
CA THR A 625 9.28 -9.55 11.04
C THR A 625 9.44 -8.05 10.80
N ASP A 626 8.47 -7.45 10.12
CA ASP A 626 8.44 -6.01 9.91
C ASP A 626 8.19 -5.28 11.22
N GLU A 627 8.89 -4.20 11.42
CA GLU A 627 8.93 -3.47 12.69
C GLU A 627 7.63 -2.68 12.97
N VAL A 628 6.79 -2.45 11.96
CA VAL A 628 5.51 -1.72 12.10
C VAL A 628 4.33 -2.68 12.04
N VAL A 629 4.27 -3.47 10.98
CA VAL A 629 3.10 -4.32 10.70
C VAL A 629 3.33 -5.78 11.07
N GLY A 630 4.56 -6.16 11.46
CA GLY A 630 4.96 -7.55 11.62
C GLY A 630 4.16 -8.31 12.66
N GLU A 631 3.85 -7.71 13.80
CA GLU A 631 3.01 -8.33 14.82
C GLU A 631 1.60 -8.60 14.27
N GLN A 632 0.98 -7.59 13.68
CA GLN A 632 -0.36 -7.74 13.10
C GLN A 632 -0.36 -8.70 11.90
N ALA A 633 0.68 -8.65 11.06
CA ALA A 633 0.86 -9.58 9.95
C ALA A 633 1.03 -11.02 10.43
N SER A 634 1.79 -11.24 11.52
CA SER A 634 1.99 -12.57 12.11
C SER A 634 0.70 -13.14 12.70
N ILE A 635 -0.08 -12.32 13.42
CA ILE A 635 -1.40 -12.72 13.95
C ILE A 635 -2.33 -13.12 12.80
N MET A 636 -2.42 -12.28 11.78
CA MET A 636 -3.25 -12.57 10.61
C MET A 636 -2.80 -13.81 9.84
N TYR A 637 -1.49 -14.01 9.73
CA TYR A 637 -0.94 -15.18 9.08
C TYR A 637 -1.32 -16.46 9.83
N GLU A 638 -1.20 -16.46 11.16
CA GLU A 638 -1.62 -17.58 12.02
C GLU A 638 -3.11 -17.87 11.89
N GLU A 639 -3.96 -16.82 11.92
CA GLU A 639 -5.42 -16.95 11.75
C GLU A 639 -5.78 -17.47 10.36
N ALA A 640 -5.09 -16.99 9.31
CA ALA A 640 -5.27 -17.50 7.95
C ALA A 640 -4.85 -18.96 7.81
N GLN A 641 -3.75 -19.39 8.45
CA GLN A 641 -3.31 -20.78 8.48
C GLN A 641 -4.36 -21.69 9.18
N GLN A 642 -4.88 -21.27 10.32
CA GLN A 642 -5.94 -21.99 11.04
C GLN A 642 -7.20 -22.13 10.18
N MET A 643 -7.61 -21.05 9.50
CA MET A 643 -8.75 -21.08 8.59
C MET A 643 -8.49 -22.02 7.39
N ILE A 644 -7.30 -22.02 6.82
CA ILE A 644 -6.90 -22.94 5.73
C ILE A 644 -6.99 -24.40 6.21
N GLU A 645 -6.51 -24.71 7.41
CA GLU A 645 -6.62 -26.05 7.99
C GLU A 645 -8.09 -26.48 8.12
N GLU A 646 -8.95 -25.58 8.62
CA GLU A 646 -10.39 -25.83 8.74
C GLU A 646 -11.05 -26.04 7.36
N ILE A 647 -10.74 -25.17 6.37
CA ILE A 647 -11.24 -25.27 5.01
C ILE A 647 -10.87 -26.63 4.38
N ILE A 648 -9.63 -27.05 4.56
CA ILE A 648 -9.14 -28.34 4.04
C ILE A 648 -9.81 -29.52 4.76
N ALA A 649 -9.84 -29.49 6.09
CA ALA A 649 -10.39 -30.57 6.90
C ALA A 649 -11.90 -30.81 6.64
N LYS A 650 -12.65 -29.71 6.48
CA LYS A 650 -14.11 -29.74 6.24
C LYS A 650 -14.50 -29.69 4.77
N GLN A 651 -13.52 -29.60 3.85
CA GLN A 651 -13.74 -29.49 2.40
C GLN A 651 -14.70 -28.34 2.02
N LEU A 652 -14.55 -27.18 2.64
CA LEU A 652 -15.45 -26.04 2.49
C LEU A 652 -15.30 -25.35 1.12
N LEU A 653 -14.13 -25.43 0.52
CA LEU A 653 -13.84 -24.88 -0.80
C LEU A 653 -13.51 -26.01 -1.79
N LYS A 654 -13.89 -25.83 -3.06
CA LYS A 654 -13.71 -26.82 -4.12
C LYS A 654 -12.93 -26.23 -5.30
N PRO A 655 -11.69 -26.67 -5.54
CA PRO A 655 -10.93 -26.26 -6.71
C PRO A 655 -11.41 -26.99 -7.95
N LYS A 656 -11.59 -26.28 -9.06
CA LYS A 656 -11.85 -26.81 -10.38
C LYS A 656 -11.00 -26.13 -11.43
N ALA A 657 -10.48 -26.86 -12.38
CA ALA A 657 -9.74 -26.32 -13.52
C ALA A 657 -10.11 -26.99 -14.83
N ILE A 658 -9.94 -26.23 -15.88
CA ILE A 658 -9.96 -26.71 -17.25
C ILE A 658 -8.78 -26.07 -18.01
N PHE A 659 -8.13 -26.85 -18.83
CA PHE A 659 -7.12 -26.37 -19.77
C PHE A 659 -7.19 -27.12 -21.09
N GLY A 660 -6.65 -26.50 -22.13
CA GLY A 660 -6.53 -27.16 -23.42
C GLY A 660 -5.20 -26.77 -24.08
N LEU A 661 -4.56 -27.73 -24.76
CA LEU A 661 -3.36 -27.54 -25.54
C LEU A 661 -3.68 -27.85 -27.01
N PHE A 662 -3.35 -26.94 -27.90
CA PHE A 662 -3.79 -26.95 -29.29
C PHE A 662 -2.66 -26.65 -30.25
N GLU A 663 -2.79 -27.10 -31.48
CA GLU A 663 -1.96 -26.61 -32.59
C GLU A 663 -2.32 -25.15 -32.87
N ALA A 664 -1.28 -24.32 -33.08
CA ALA A 664 -1.45 -22.89 -33.28
C ALA A 664 -0.46 -22.32 -34.28
N ASN A 665 -0.89 -21.32 -35.02
CA ASN A 665 0.00 -20.51 -35.84
C ASN A 665 -0.43 -19.06 -35.87
N THR A 666 0.54 -18.15 -35.94
CA THR A 666 0.27 -16.73 -36.14
C THR A 666 -0.18 -16.48 -37.59
N ILE A 667 -1.28 -15.76 -37.71
CA ILE A 667 -1.84 -15.29 -38.98
C ILE A 667 -1.99 -13.76 -38.95
N ASN A 668 -2.03 -13.11 -40.09
CA ASN A 668 -2.28 -11.65 -40.22
C ASN A 668 -1.45 -10.76 -39.28
N GLU A 669 -0.21 -11.12 -38.96
CA GLU A 669 0.77 -10.44 -38.12
C GLU A 669 0.40 -10.40 -36.61
N ASP A 670 -0.87 -10.27 -36.23
CA ASP A 670 -1.32 -10.04 -34.86
C ASP A 670 -2.36 -11.06 -34.35
N ASP A 671 -2.77 -12.03 -35.18
CA ASP A 671 -3.77 -13.03 -34.79
C ASP A 671 -3.14 -14.42 -34.67
N ILE A 672 -3.65 -15.22 -33.72
CA ILE A 672 -3.22 -16.60 -33.51
C ILE A 672 -4.39 -17.52 -33.83
N SER A 673 -4.26 -18.31 -34.90
CA SER A 673 -5.23 -19.35 -35.27
C SER A 673 -4.98 -20.60 -34.48
N ILE A 674 -6.02 -21.11 -33.82
CA ILE A 674 -6.04 -22.38 -33.08
C ILE A 674 -6.67 -23.45 -33.96
N GLN A 675 -6.00 -24.59 -34.04
CA GLN A 675 -6.43 -25.71 -34.91
C GLN A 675 -6.68 -26.98 -34.12
N LYS A 676 -7.68 -27.72 -34.52
CA LYS A 676 -7.99 -29.05 -33.99
C LYS A 676 -8.22 -29.98 -35.19
N LYS A 677 -7.36 -31.00 -35.33
CA LYS A 677 -7.41 -31.95 -36.44
C LYS A 677 -7.35 -31.27 -37.83
N GLY A 678 -6.61 -30.17 -37.95
CA GLY A 678 -6.45 -29.40 -39.17
C GLY A 678 -7.55 -28.39 -39.49
N GLU A 679 -8.61 -28.28 -38.68
CA GLU A 679 -9.65 -27.26 -38.78
C GLU A 679 -9.41 -26.11 -37.82
N GLU A 680 -9.63 -24.88 -38.25
CA GLU A 680 -9.57 -23.69 -37.40
C GLU A 680 -10.80 -23.66 -36.48
N VAL A 681 -10.57 -23.75 -35.15
CA VAL A 681 -11.66 -23.78 -34.16
C VAL A 681 -11.79 -22.47 -33.39
N ALA A 682 -10.74 -21.66 -33.31
CA ALA A 682 -10.75 -20.34 -32.67
C ALA A 682 -9.62 -19.47 -33.22
N VAL A 683 -9.75 -18.16 -33.07
CA VAL A 683 -8.69 -17.21 -33.35
C VAL A 683 -8.59 -16.20 -32.22
N PHE A 684 -7.42 -16.12 -31.60
CA PHE A 684 -7.11 -15.08 -30.62
C PHE A 684 -6.60 -13.83 -31.31
N ARG A 685 -7.16 -12.67 -30.96
CA ARG A 685 -6.84 -11.36 -31.54
C ARG A 685 -5.91 -10.61 -30.61
N THR A 686 -4.62 -10.59 -30.91
CA THR A 686 -3.67 -9.86 -30.05
C THR A 686 -3.51 -8.40 -30.47
N LEU A 687 -3.01 -7.59 -29.53
CA LEU A 687 -2.71 -6.19 -29.75
C LEU A 687 -1.19 -5.97 -29.71
N ARG A 688 -0.72 -4.94 -30.44
CA ARG A 688 0.69 -4.61 -30.59
C ARG A 688 1.04 -3.27 -29.94
N GLN A 689 2.19 -3.18 -29.31
CA GLN A 689 2.73 -1.92 -28.81
C GLN A 689 2.89 -0.89 -29.93
N GLN A 690 2.44 0.35 -29.71
CA GLN A 690 2.56 1.44 -30.69
C GLN A 690 3.42 2.61 -30.21
N LEU A 691 3.86 2.62 -28.94
CA LEU A 691 4.79 3.65 -28.48
C LEU A 691 6.06 3.61 -29.34
N LYS A 692 6.48 4.78 -29.87
CA LYS A 692 7.72 4.91 -30.63
C LYS A 692 8.91 4.69 -29.68
N LYS A 693 9.71 3.68 -29.97
CA LYS A 693 10.88 3.29 -29.20
C LYS A 693 12.16 3.65 -29.94
N ARG A 694 13.28 3.58 -29.23
CA ARG A 694 14.61 3.72 -29.84
C ARG A 694 14.80 2.69 -30.95
N GLU A 695 15.68 2.98 -31.89
CA GLU A 695 16.01 2.07 -32.99
C GLU A 695 16.57 0.75 -32.42
N GLY A 696 16.16 -0.37 -33.00
CA GLY A 696 16.54 -1.71 -32.51
C GLY A 696 15.63 -2.30 -31.44
N ILE A 697 14.75 -1.53 -30.76
CA ILE A 697 13.81 -2.05 -29.77
C ILE A 697 12.48 -2.38 -30.44
N PRO A 698 12.01 -3.66 -30.41
CA PRO A 698 10.81 -4.08 -31.12
C PRO A 698 9.52 -3.61 -30.42
N ASN A 699 8.45 -3.50 -31.20
CA ASN A 699 7.08 -3.30 -30.77
C ASN A 699 6.40 -4.67 -30.65
N LEU A 700 6.27 -5.18 -29.42
CA LEU A 700 5.84 -6.53 -29.10
C LEU A 700 4.32 -6.73 -29.26
N ALA A 701 3.93 -7.94 -29.69
CA ALA A 701 2.61 -8.51 -29.55
C ALA A 701 2.73 -9.97 -29.10
N LEU A 702 1.73 -10.54 -28.46
CA LEU A 702 1.77 -11.96 -28.03
C LEU A 702 1.89 -12.91 -29.22
N SER A 703 1.31 -12.55 -30.39
CA SER A 703 1.45 -13.30 -31.64
C SER A 703 2.89 -13.47 -32.13
N ASP A 704 3.82 -12.62 -31.70
CA ASP A 704 5.24 -12.72 -32.08
C ASP A 704 5.91 -13.99 -31.51
N PHE A 705 5.33 -14.58 -30.45
CA PHE A 705 5.86 -15.75 -29.76
C PHE A 705 5.31 -17.10 -30.27
N ILE A 706 4.48 -17.08 -31.30
CA ILE A 706 3.95 -18.26 -31.99
C ILE A 706 4.44 -18.27 -33.43
N ALA A 707 4.85 -19.43 -33.94
CA ALA A 707 5.37 -19.57 -35.31
C ALA A 707 4.34 -19.10 -36.33
N PRO A 708 4.73 -18.24 -37.29
CA PRO A 708 3.81 -17.79 -38.34
C PRO A 708 3.49 -18.94 -39.31
N LYS A 709 2.27 -18.97 -39.81
CA LYS A 709 1.82 -20.00 -40.79
C LYS A 709 2.75 -20.07 -42.01
N THR A 710 3.37 -18.96 -42.39
CA THR A 710 4.34 -18.88 -43.49
C THR A 710 5.67 -19.60 -43.22
N SER A 711 5.96 -19.97 -41.97
CA SER A 711 7.15 -20.77 -41.62
C SER A 711 7.03 -22.24 -42.01
N ASN A 712 5.86 -22.71 -42.34
CA ASN A 712 5.51 -24.12 -42.59
C ASN A 712 5.83 -25.04 -41.36
N LYS A 713 5.89 -24.47 -40.14
CA LYS A 713 6.01 -25.21 -38.90
C LYS A 713 4.72 -25.10 -38.12
N THR A 714 4.27 -26.18 -37.54
CA THR A 714 3.17 -26.19 -36.58
C THR A 714 3.72 -25.85 -35.20
N ASP A 715 3.17 -24.81 -34.57
CA ASP A 715 3.47 -24.45 -33.18
C ASP A 715 2.25 -24.78 -32.27
N TYR A 716 2.35 -24.48 -31.00
CA TYR A 716 1.33 -24.86 -30.04
C TYR A 716 1.06 -23.71 -29.05
N MET A 717 -0.18 -23.63 -28.61
CA MET A 717 -0.67 -22.68 -27.61
C MET A 717 -1.62 -23.35 -26.66
N GLY A 718 -1.62 -22.94 -25.39
CA GLY A 718 -2.61 -23.39 -24.40
C GLY A 718 -3.53 -22.29 -23.95
N ALA A 719 -4.70 -22.70 -23.44
CA ALA A 719 -5.63 -21.84 -22.72
C ALA A 719 -6.12 -22.54 -21.45
N PHE A 720 -6.48 -21.79 -20.42
CA PHE A 720 -6.93 -22.36 -19.15
C PHE A 720 -7.91 -21.46 -18.40
N CYS A 721 -8.66 -22.10 -17.49
CA CYS A 721 -9.42 -21.45 -16.44
C CYS A 721 -9.35 -22.29 -15.17
N VAL A 722 -9.06 -21.66 -14.04
CA VAL A 722 -9.09 -22.25 -12.69
C VAL A 722 -10.05 -21.45 -11.83
N ALA A 723 -10.72 -22.10 -10.87
CA ALA A 723 -11.63 -21.44 -9.94
C ALA A 723 -11.73 -22.17 -8.60
N ILE A 724 -12.02 -21.43 -7.56
CA ILE A 724 -12.30 -21.94 -6.21
C ILE A 724 -13.76 -21.64 -5.88
N PHE A 725 -14.56 -22.69 -5.75
CA PHE A 725 -16.00 -22.62 -5.42
C PHE A 725 -16.23 -22.72 -3.92
N GLY A 726 -17.32 -22.12 -3.44
CA GLY A 726 -17.74 -22.16 -2.02
C GLY A 726 -17.28 -20.95 -1.20
N ALA A 727 -16.51 -20.02 -1.78
CA ALA A 727 -15.98 -18.86 -1.06
C ALA A 727 -17.08 -17.90 -0.58
N GLN A 728 -18.10 -17.66 -1.44
CA GLN A 728 -19.20 -16.77 -1.10
C GLN A 728 -20.09 -17.38 0.00
N GLU A 729 -20.45 -18.64 -0.12
CA GLU A 729 -21.24 -19.36 0.86
C GLU A 729 -20.54 -19.42 2.23
N LEU A 730 -19.22 -19.61 2.23
CA LEU A 730 -18.42 -19.60 3.45
C LEU A 730 -18.41 -18.20 4.08
N ALA A 731 -18.17 -17.16 3.30
CA ALA A 731 -18.19 -15.78 3.77
C ALA A 731 -19.58 -15.40 4.34
N ASP A 732 -20.65 -15.77 3.66
CA ASP A 732 -22.02 -15.51 4.10
C ASP A 732 -22.37 -16.25 5.39
N SER A 733 -21.82 -17.45 5.59
CA SER A 733 -21.96 -18.20 6.85
C SER A 733 -21.32 -17.50 8.06
N TYR A 734 -20.23 -16.77 7.84
CA TYR A 734 -19.60 -15.93 8.88
C TYR A 734 -20.40 -14.63 9.09
N ARG A 735 -20.82 -13.95 8.04
CA ARG A 735 -21.64 -12.73 8.11
C ARG A 735 -22.97 -12.96 8.84
N ALA A 736 -23.59 -14.13 8.63
CA ALA A 736 -24.81 -14.52 9.37
C ALA A 736 -24.59 -14.65 10.89
N LYS A 737 -23.33 -14.73 11.34
CA LYS A 737 -22.92 -14.74 12.75
C LYS A 737 -22.32 -13.40 13.18
N GLU A 738 -22.51 -12.35 12.37
CA GLU A 738 -21.95 -11.01 12.58
C GLU A 738 -20.40 -10.97 12.59
N ASP A 739 -19.75 -11.94 11.95
CA ASP A 739 -18.30 -12.07 11.85
C ASP A 739 -17.80 -11.69 10.45
N ASP A 740 -17.83 -10.38 10.16
CA ASP A 740 -17.33 -9.83 8.89
C ASP A 740 -15.84 -10.09 8.71
N TYR A 741 -15.08 -10.12 9.81
CA TYR A 741 -13.63 -10.36 9.75
C TYR A 741 -13.31 -11.71 9.12
N ASN A 742 -13.88 -12.80 9.63
CA ASN A 742 -13.66 -14.12 9.07
C ASN A 742 -14.34 -14.28 7.70
N GLY A 743 -15.43 -13.55 7.43
CA GLY A 743 -16.05 -13.50 6.11
C GLY A 743 -15.10 -12.94 5.04
N ILE A 744 -14.45 -11.80 5.32
CA ILE A 744 -13.46 -11.16 4.45
C ILE A 744 -12.20 -12.05 4.34
N MET A 745 -11.74 -12.62 5.45
CA MET A 745 -10.61 -13.54 5.49
C MET A 745 -10.82 -14.75 4.56
N ALA A 746 -12.01 -15.36 4.59
CA ALA A 746 -12.35 -16.51 3.74
C ALA A 746 -12.31 -16.16 2.24
N GLN A 747 -12.81 -14.97 1.86
CA GLN A 747 -12.75 -14.49 0.48
C GLN A 747 -11.28 -14.24 0.06
N ALA A 748 -10.48 -13.56 0.90
CA ALA A 748 -9.08 -13.30 0.61
C ALA A 748 -8.26 -14.60 0.47
N ILE A 749 -8.53 -15.61 1.29
CA ILE A 749 -7.88 -16.92 1.19
C ILE A 749 -8.29 -17.64 -0.10
N ALA A 750 -9.56 -17.58 -0.49
CA ALA A 750 -10.02 -18.19 -1.73
C ALA A 750 -9.35 -17.58 -2.97
N ASP A 751 -9.13 -16.25 -2.98
CA ASP A 751 -8.40 -15.58 -4.04
C ASP A 751 -6.92 -16.05 -4.10
N ARG A 752 -6.28 -16.25 -2.94
CA ARG A 752 -4.92 -16.80 -2.90
C ARG A 752 -4.88 -18.25 -3.40
N PHE A 753 -5.87 -19.05 -3.09
CA PHE A 753 -5.96 -20.40 -3.65
C PHE A 753 -6.19 -20.40 -5.18
N ALA A 754 -6.95 -19.47 -5.73
CA ALA A 754 -7.14 -19.37 -7.18
C ALA A 754 -5.82 -19.03 -7.89
N GLU A 755 -5.04 -18.08 -7.38
CA GLU A 755 -3.71 -17.75 -7.91
C GLU A 755 -2.72 -18.91 -7.73
N ALA A 756 -2.70 -19.54 -6.55
CA ALA A 756 -1.87 -20.72 -6.29
C ALA A 756 -2.23 -21.87 -7.25
N PHE A 757 -3.51 -22.04 -7.58
CA PHE A 757 -3.96 -23.05 -8.53
C PHE A 757 -3.50 -22.74 -9.97
N ALA A 758 -3.55 -21.47 -10.36
CA ALA A 758 -3.02 -21.06 -11.66
C ALA A 758 -1.51 -21.35 -11.78
N GLU A 759 -0.74 -21.10 -10.70
CA GLU A 759 0.70 -21.41 -10.66
C GLU A 759 0.99 -22.91 -10.64
N TYR A 760 0.28 -23.67 -9.80
CA TYR A 760 0.33 -25.13 -9.78
C TYR A 760 0.04 -25.72 -11.16
N LEU A 761 -1.06 -25.31 -11.79
CA LEU A 761 -1.46 -25.79 -13.12
C LEU A 761 -0.39 -25.43 -14.17
N HIS A 762 0.15 -24.22 -14.15
CA HIS A 762 1.23 -23.81 -15.06
C HIS A 762 2.45 -24.69 -14.89
N LYS A 763 2.85 -25.04 -13.67
CA LYS A 763 3.95 -26.00 -13.42
C LYS A 763 3.63 -27.38 -13.98
N GLN A 764 2.39 -27.88 -13.80
CA GLN A 764 1.98 -29.17 -14.38
C GLN A 764 2.04 -29.14 -15.92
N ILE A 765 1.65 -28.02 -16.53
CA ILE A 765 1.75 -27.82 -17.97
C ILE A 765 3.23 -27.87 -18.39
N ARG A 766 4.10 -27.08 -17.78
CA ARG A 766 5.53 -27.01 -18.13
C ARG A 766 6.24 -28.35 -18.01
N THR A 767 5.94 -29.10 -16.94
CA THR A 767 6.70 -30.30 -16.58
C THR A 767 6.06 -31.59 -17.09
N LYS A 768 4.74 -31.69 -17.14
CA LYS A 768 4.02 -32.96 -17.43
C LYS A 768 3.22 -32.92 -18.74
N HIS A 769 2.19 -32.07 -18.84
CA HIS A 769 1.21 -32.11 -19.94
C HIS A 769 1.81 -31.61 -21.26
N TRP A 770 2.52 -30.53 -21.22
CA TRP A 770 3.31 -30.06 -22.38
C TRP A 770 4.71 -30.64 -22.33
N GLY A 771 5.39 -30.46 -21.22
CA GLY A 771 6.69 -31.06 -20.95
C GLY A 771 7.90 -30.32 -21.54
N TYR A 772 7.77 -29.03 -21.88
CA TYR A 772 8.87 -28.21 -22.40
C TYR A 772 9.91 -27.82 -21.36
N ALA A 773 9.62 -28.05 -20.09
CA ALA A 773 10.55 -27.87 -18.96
C ALA A 773 10.49 -29.06 -17.99
N SER A 774 10.56 -30.30 -18.50
CA SER A 774 10.38 -31.53 -17.70
C SER A 774 11.40 -31.73 -16.58
N SER A 775 12.57 -31.10 -16.65
CA SER A 775 13.63 -31.12 -15.62
C SER A 775 13.61 -29.89 -14.70
N GLU A 776 12.58 -29.06 -14.75
CA GLU A 776 12.47 -27.85 -13.96
C GLU A 776 12.34 -28.16 -12.46
N VAL A 777 13.21 -27.54 -11.66
CA VAL A 777 13.16 -27.57 -10.19
C VAL A 777 13.23 -26.12 -9.71
N LEU A 778 12.08 -25.51 -9.47
CA LEU A 778 11.94 -24.12 -9.02
C LEU A 778 11.29 -24.09 -7.64
N SER A 779 11.81 -23.23 -6.77
CA SER A 779 11.20 -22.88 -5.49
C SER A 779 9.96 -22.02 -5.70
N ASN A 780 9.13 -21.83 -4.68
CA ASN A 780 8.00 -20.91 -4.75
C ASN A 780 8.46 -19.46 -5.02
N ASP A 781 9.58 -19.05 -4.43
CA ASP A 781 10.19 -17.74 -4.69
C ASP A 781 10.60 -17.55 -6.15
N ASP A 782 11.10 -18.61 -6.80
CA ASP A 782 11.42 -18.56 -8.23
C ASP A 782 10.17 -18.48 -9.10
N LEU A 783 9.07 -19.14 -8.68
CA LEU A 783 7.79 -19.07 -9.37
C LEU A 783 7.19 -17.66 -9.26
N ILE A 784 7.22 -17.04 -8.08
CA ILE A 784 6.76 -15.66 -7.86
C ILE A 784 7.59 -14.66 -8.66
N LYS A 785 8.89 -14.92 -8.86
CA LYS A 785 9.78 -14.10 -9.71
C LYS A 785 9.67 -14.40 -11.20
N GLU A 786 8.74 -15.28 -11.59
CA GLU A 786 8.54 -15.71 -12.98
C GLU A 786 9.80 -16.26 -13.66
N SER A 787 10.68 -16.94 -12.89
CA SER A 787 11.96 -17.48 -13.37
C SER A 787 11.81 -18.74 -14.23
N TYR A 788 10.62 -19.11 -14.61
CA TYR A 788 10.31 -20.26 -15.44
C TYR A 788 10.39 -19.95 -16.94
N LYS A 789 10.47 -21.01 -17.78
CA LYS A 789 10.40 -20.90 -19.24
C LYS A 789 8.95 -20.72 -19.70
N GLY A 790 8.77 -19.91 -20.78
CA GLY A 790 7.44 -19.59 -21.28
C GLY A 790 6.71 -18.54 -20.43
N ILE A 791 5.48 -18.23 -20.78
CA ILE A 791 4.64 -17.25 -20.07
C ILE A 791 3.18 -17.72 -20.00
N ARG A 792 2.43 -17.22 -19.00
CA ARG A 792 0.97 -17.38 -18.89
C ARG A 792 0.23 -16.03 -18.82
N PRO A 793 0.21 -15.24 -19.89
CA PRO A 793 -0.50 -13.98 -19.89
C PRO A 793 -2.03 -14.21 -19.82
N ALA A 794 -2.74 -13.19 -19.30
CA ALA A 794 -4.17 -13.28 -19.08
C ALA A 794 -4.90 -12.07 -19.68
N PRO A 795 -6.12 -12.25 -20.27
CA PRO A 795 -6.96 -11.13 -20.70
C PRO A 795 -7.33 -10.20 -19.55
N GLY A 796 -7.10 -8.89 -19.74
CA GLY A 796 -7.25 -7.85 -18.73
C GLY A 796 -5.94 -7.42 -18.07
N TYR A 797 -4.83 -8.13 -18.32
CA TYR A 797 -3.50 -7.82 -17.80
C TYR A 797 -2.65 -7.04 -18.82
N PRO A 798 -1.50 -6.44 -18.41
CA PRO A 798 -0.74 -5.50 -19.26
C PRO A 798 -0.34 -5.99 -20.64
N ALA A 799 -0.09 -7.30 -20.83
CA ALA A 799 0.27 -7.85 -22.15
C ALA A 799 -0.94 -8.11 -23.07
N CYS A 800 -2.13 -8.28 -22.49
CA CYS A 800 -3.39 -8.52 -23.17
C CYS A 800 -4.54 -7.80 -22.45
N PRO A 801 -4.61 -6.46 -22.48
CA PRO A 801 -5.59 -5.68 -21.72
C PRO A 801 -7.03 -5.82 -22.24
N ASP A 802 -7.23 -6.52 -23.34
CA ASP A 802 -8.54 -6.78 -23.93
C ASP A 802 -9.28 -7.92 -23.21
N HIS A 803 -10.36 -7.58 -22.52
CA HIS A 803 -11.22 -8.56 -21.84
C HIS A 803 -12.06 -9.41 -22.81
N LEU A 804 -12.30 -8.96 -24.06
CA LEU A 804 -13.10 -9.68 -25.05
C LEU A 804 -12.50 -11.05 -25.43
N GLU A 805 -11.22 -11.26 -25.22
CA GLU A 805 -10.58 -12.56 -25.46
C GLU A 805 -10.96 -13.62 -24.44
N LYS A 806 -11.57 -13.26 -23.29
CA LYS A 806 -12.18 -14.25 -22.39
C LYS A 806 -13.30 -15.02 -23.05
N GLU A 807 -14.14 -14.36 -23.87
CA GLU A 807 -15.20 -15.04 -24.66
C GLU A 807 -14.58 -16.12 -25.57
N THR A 808 -13.43 -15.84 -26.16
CA THR A 808 -12.73 -16.82 -27.02
C THR A 808 -12.23 -18.02 -26.21
N ILE A 809 -11.69 -17.81 -24.98
CA ILE A 809 -11.29 -18.90 -24.07
C ILE A 809 -12.50 -19.73 -23.64
N TRP A 810 -13.62 -19.07 -23.26
CA TRP A 810 -14.84 -19.75 -22.81
C TRP A 810 -15.44 -20.66 -23.89
N ASN A 811 -15.51 -20.15 -25.11
CA ASN A 811 -16.03 -20.94 -26.25
C ASN A 811 -15.07 -22.06 -26.63
N LEU A 812 -13.73 -21.81 -26.63
CA LEU A 812 -12.73 -22.83 -27.03
C LEU A 812 -12.72 -24.02 -26.04
N LEU A 813 -12.80 -23.73 -24.74
CA LEU A 813 -12.70 -24.73 -23.68
C LEU A 813 -14.09 -25.22 -23.19
N ASP A 814 -15.17 -24.58 -23.58
CA ASP A 814 -16.52 -24.83 -23.06
C ASP A 814 -16.58 -24.69 -21.51
N VAL A 815 -15.97 -23.61 -21.00
CA VAL A 815 -15.67 -23.42 -19.57
C VAL A 815 -16.93 -23.51 -18.69
N GLU A 816 -18.03 -22.86 -19.09
CA GLU A 816 -19.25 -22.79 -18.30
C GLU A 816 -19.87 -24.17 -18.12
N ASN A 817 -19.98 -24.97 -19.20
CA ASN A 817 -20.58 -26.31 -19.13
C ASN A 817 -19.66 -27.32 -18.43
N GLN A 818 -18.35 -27.22 -18.59
CA GLN A 818 -17.38 -28.17 -18.09
C GLN A 818 -17.05 -27.97 -16.60
N ILE A 819 -16.84 -26.74 -16.13
CA ILE A 819 -16.45 -26.48 -14.73
C ILE A 819 -17.37 -25.51 -14.00
N GLY A 820 -18.39 -24.91 -14.67
CA GLY A 820 -19.38 -24.04 -14.03
C GLY A 820 -18.96 -22.59 -13.80
N VAL A 821 -17.83 -22.15 -14.35
CA VAL A 821 -17.39 -20.74 -14.24
C VAL A 821 -18.05 -19.90 -15.32
N LYS A 822 -18.74 -18.83 -14.91
CA LYS A 822 -19.51 -17.93 -15.79
C LYS A 822 -18.79 -16.61 -16.02
N LEU A 823 -19.10 -15.96 -17.13
CA LEU A 823 -18.72 -14.57 -17.37
C LEU A 823 -19.91 -13.64 -17.14
N THR A 824 -19.68 -12.53 -16.45
CA THR A 824 -20.67 -11.44 -16.34
C THR A 824 -20.74 -10.63 -17.63
N GLU A 825 -21.69 -9.70 -17.73
CA GLU A 825 -21.79 -8.77 -18.87
C GLU A 825 -20.51 -7.93 -19.09
N SER A 826 -19.75 -7.67 -18.02
CA SER A 826 -18.46 -6.97 -18.05
C SER A 826 -17.27 -7.93 -18.15
N LEU A 827 -17.52 -9.20 -18.45
CA LEU A 827 -16.51 -10.25 -18.60
C LEU A 827 -15.67 -10.49 -17.33
N ALA A 828 -16.23 -10.20 -16.14
CA ALA A 828 -15.70 -10.70 -14.88
C ALA A 828 -16.08 -12.18 -14.72
N MET A 829 -15.21 -12.94 -14.07
CA MET A 829 -15.46 -14.37 -13.81
C MET A 829 -16.28 -14.57 -12.54
N TRP A 830 -17.21 -15.51 -12.55
CA TRP A 830 -17.97 -15.94 -11.39
C TRP A 830 -17.81 -17.45 -11.18
N PRO A 831 -17.32 -17.95 -10.01
CA PRO A 831 -17.01 -17.19 -8.79
C PRO A 831 -15.85 -16.22 -8.98
N ALA A 832 -15.74 -15.22 -8.07
CA ALA A 832 -14.71 -14.18 -8.13
C ALA A 832 -13.29 -14.74 -8.00
N ALA A 833 -13.11 -15.74 -7.12
CA ALA A 833 -11.84 -16.45 -6.95
C ALA A 833 -11.56 -17.38 -8.15
N ALA A 834 -11.22 -16.78 -9.29
CA ALA A 834 -10.94 -17.49 -10.55
C ALA A 834 -9.84 -16.76 -11.36
N VAL A 835 -9.06 -17.55 -12.11
CA VAL A 835 -8.00 -17.06 -13.00
C VAL A 835 -8.11 -17.76 -14.35
N SER A 836 -7.99 -17.00 -15.45
CA SER A 836 -7.96 -17.56 -16.80
C SER A 836 -6.86 -16.91 -17.66
N GLY A 837 -6.34 -17.64 -18.63
CA GLY A 837 -5.27 -17.11 -19.47
C GLY A 837 -4.80 -18.08 -20.55
N TYR A 838 -3.59 -17.81 -21.01
CA TYR A 838 -2.93 -18.56 -22.08
C TYR A 838 -1.63 -19.19 -21.58
N TYR A 839 -1.11 -20.17 -22.36
CA TYR A 839 0.23 -20.72 -22.19
C TYR A 839 1.03 -20.59 -23.48
N PHE A 840 2.19 -19.96 -23.38
CA PHE A 840 3.18 -19.85 -24.45
C PHE A 840 4.46 -20.57 -24.02
N ALA A 841 4.91 -21.55 -24.78
CA ALA A 841 6.07 -22.38 -24.44
C ALA A 841 7.40 -21.87 -25.00
N ASN A 842 7.37 -20.90 -25.92
CA ASN A 842 8.57 -20.40 -26.56
C ASN A 842 9.53 -19.79 -25.53
N LYS A 843 10.81 -20.18 -25.59
CA LYS A 843 11.84 -19.70 -24.64
C LYS A 843 12.10 -18.18 -24.72
N GLU A 844 11.76 -17.55 -25.82
CA GLU A 844 11.90 -16.10 -26.05
C GLU A 844 10.64 -15.32 -25.63
N ALA A 845 9.56 -16.02 -25.25
CA ALA A 845 8.36 -15.39 -24.74
C ALA A 845 8.64 -14.69 -23.41
N LYS A 846 8.17 -13.46 -23.28
CA LYS A 846 8.35 -12.63 -22.10
C LYS A 846 7.12 -11.77 -21.84
N TYR A 847 6.90 -11.43 -20.58
CA TYR A 847 5.88 -10.46 -20.20
C TYR A 847 6.25 -9.05 -20.67
N PHE A 848 5.26 -8.26 -21.04
CA PHE A 848 5.43 -6.87 -21.43
C PHE A 848 4.15 -6.08 -21.21
N GLY A 849 4.26 -4.77 -21.00
CA GLY A 849 3.12 -3.87 -21.02
C GLY A 849 2.84 -3.41 -22.44
N LEU A 850 1.59 -3.56 -22.91
CA LEU A 850 1.16 -3.07 -24.21
C LEU A 850 1.30 -1.53 -24.31
N GLY A 851 0.96 -0.84 -23.23
CA GLY A 851 0.88 0.62 -23.20
C GLY A 851 -0.34 1.16 -23.96
N LYS A 852 -0.27 2.42 -24.37
CA LYS A 852 -1.37 3.06 -25.11
C LYS A 852 -1.31 2.70 -26.60
N ILE A 853 -2.49 2.56 -27.22
CA ILE A 853 -2.68 2.31 -28.66
C ILE A 853 -3.44 3.47 -29.31
N THR A 854 -3.31 3.59 -30.63
CA THR A 854 -3.99 4.63 -31.41
C THR A 854 -5.25 4.11 -32.14
N ASP A 855 -6.10 4.99 -32.60
CA ASP A 855 -7.42 4.66 -33.20
C ASP A 855 -7.32 3.80 -34.49
N ASP A 856 -6.19 3.84 -35.16
CA ASP A 856 -5.92 2.98 -36.32
C ASP A 856 -5.84 1.50 -35.94
N GLN A 857 -5.22 1.19 -34.76
CA GLN A 857 -5.20 -0.19 -34.27
C GLN A 857 -6.59 -0.62 -33.78
N VAL A 858 -7.38 0.27 -33.15
CA VAL A 858 -8.77 -0.05 -32.77
C VAL A 858 -9.59 -0.39 -34.02
N THR A 859 -9.41 0.37 -35.11
CA THR A 859 -10.06 0.14 -36.38
C THR A 859 -9.62 -1.19 -37.02
N ALA A 860 -8.31 -1.50 -36.98
CA ALA A 860 -7.79 -2.77 -37.45
C ALA A 860 -8.30 -3.96 -36.60
N TYR A 861 -8.34 -3.79 -35.25
CA TYR A 861 -8.82 -4.80 -34.33
C TYR A 861 -10.32 -5.09 -34.50
N SER A 862 -11.16 -4.05 -34.64
CA SER A 862 -12.61 -4.23 -34.83
C SER A 862 -12.92 -5.05 -36.06
N LYS A 863 -12.19 -4.80 -37.17
CA LYS A 863 -12.32 -5.59 -38.42
C LYS A 863 -11.89 -7.05 -38.21
N ARG A 864 -10.76 -7.29 -37.56
CA ARG A 864 -10.22 -8.65 -37.31
C ARG A 864 -11.14 -9.48 -36.43
N LYS A 865 -11.76 -8.84 -35.41
CA LYS A 865 -12.68 -9.49 -34.44
C LYS A 865 -14.14 -9.53 -34.95
N SER A 866 -14.44 -8.89 -36.08
CA SER A 866 -15.80 -8.79 -36.65
C SER A 866 -16.80 -8.15 -35.70
N ILE A 867 -16.38 -7.08 -34.99
CA ILE A 867 -17.21 -6.27 -34.10
C ILE A 867 -17.25 -4.80 -34.56
N THR A 868 -18.25 -4.05 -34.10
CA THR A 868 -18.31 -2.61 -34.45
C THR A 868 -17.13 -1.86 -33.85
N LYS A 869 -16.71 -0.77 -34.50
CA LYS A 869 -15.63 0.09 -34.00
C LYS A 869 -15.99 0.69 -32.64
N GLU A 870 -17.26 1.02 -32.42
CA GLU A 870 -17.79 1.53 -31.15
C GLU A 870 -17.60 0.49 -30.02
N LYS A 871 -17.96 -0.78 -30.29
CA LYS A 871 -17.75 -1.88 -29.32
C LYS A 871 -16.26 -2.05 -29.02
N ALA A 872 -15.40 -2.08 -30.04
CA ALA A 872 -13.95 -2.18 -29.86
C ALA A 872 -13.40 -0.98 -29.05
N ARG A 873 -13.82 0.24 -29.38
CA ARG A 873 -13.39 1.46 -28.70
C ARG A 873 -13.83 1.49 -27.23
N LYS A 874 -15.04 1.01 -26.92
CA LYS A 874 -15.53 0.89 -25.54
C LYS A 874 -14.60 0.00 -24.70
N TRP A 875 -14.28 -1.19 -25.19
CA TRP A 875 -13.47 -2.15 -24.45
C TRP A 875 -11.98 -1.79 -24.36
N LEU A 876 -11.46 -1.08 -25.37
CA LEU A 876 -10.05 -0.66 -25.42
C LEU A 876 -9.84 0.79 -24.93
N HIS A 877 -10.91 1.46 -24.49
CA HIS A 877 -10.87 2.87 -24.06
C HIS A 877 -9.76 3.16 -23.03
N PRO A 878 -9.53 2.30 -22.01
CA PRO A 878 -8.52 2.56 -20.99
C PRO A 878 -7.09 2.61 -21.53
N ILE A 879 -6.85 1.98 -22.66
CA ILE A 879 -5.53 1.94 -23.30
C ILE A 879 -5.44 2.82 -24.54
N LEU A 880 -6.46 3.61 -24.87
CA LEU A 880 -6.39 4.56 -25.97
C LEU A 880 -5.45 5.72 -25.66
N ALA A 881 -4.63 6.09 -26.64
CA ALA A 881 -3.88 7.33 -26.61
C ALA A 881 -4.82 8.50 -26.88
N GLU A 882 -4.78 9.53 -26.06
CA GLU A 882 -5.39 10.83 -26.35
C GLU A 882 -4.44 11.57 -27.31
N VAL A 883 -4.71 11.46 -28.63
CA VAL A 883 -3.93 12.14 -29.70
C VAL A 883 -4.62 13.45 -30.05
#